data_2ab57df592efea7990221d1564598a49
#
_entry.id   2ab57df592efea7990221d1564598a49
#
_cell.length_a   1.000
_cell.length_b   1.000
_cell.length_c   1.000
_cell.angle_alpha   90.00
_cell.angle_beta   90.00
_cell.angle_gamma   90.00
#
_symmetry.space_group_name_H-M   'P 1'
#
loop_
_entity.id
_entity.type
_entity.pdbx_description
1 polymer ?
#
loop_
_entity_poly.entity_id
_entity_poly.type
_entity_poly.pdbx_seq_one_letter_code
_entity_poly.pdbx_strand_id
1 'polypeptide(L)'
;MYRKIYISLLLASCFALVLATLYGCANPGSGPDGGPYDETPPKIVEMYPELGATQRTDKKVSILFNELIKVENISEKVIVSPPQIEMPEIKAVGRKISVSLIDSLKPETTYTIDFSDAIVDNNEGNPFGNFTYYFSTGTQIDTMEVAGHVLSAEDLEPQKGVLVGLHKNLQDSAFVKLPFDRVARTDGNGRFCIKGVAPGNYRIYALKDMDGDFRYAPGELLAFSRDTIVPRAIADVRRDTLWRDTVHIDTVKLTPITRYAPDDVVLLSFTEKRNSRMLLKTQRDVPEWFRVYFTAPSADVPVVKGLNFDEKDAFLEQRNATGDTLTYWLRPGSLLEQDTLQMAYTYETIDDSTGLAISRTDTLELVPRLTFAKRAKQKAEELEKWEKQREKRHKRGDFSNEQPPKEYLTFGKGLAGTLSPLGNVHFSFSEPPARIDTAAFHLQLKRDSLFEDAPFRLERDSAALLDYTLYAEWRPGQEYELTIDSAAVTGLYGLENRKTTQSIHIPSEDSYGALFLIIPDVDTTAVVELLSGEKTVRRERVNARHGADFFYLNVGTYYVRLFVDANGNGRWDEGCYAEGRQAEEVFYCPMHFDVKANWDIEQTWHARELPRTQQKPKELIKQKEAGKATPKSRNAERAAAKK
;
A
#
# COMPACT_ATOMS: atom_id res chain seq x y z
N MET A 1 -21.48 63.78 57.90
CA MET A 1 -20.53 62.65 57.83
C MET A 1 -21.26 61.30 57.78
N TYR A 2 -22.28 61.08 58.58
CA TYR A 2 -23.02 59.79 58.67
C TYR A 2 -23.79 59.34 57.36
N ARG A 3 -24.33 60.30 56.60
CA ARG A 3 -25.10 59.98 55.36
C ARG A 3 -24.22 59.35 54.25
N LYS A 4 -22.94 59.66 54.19
CA LYS A 4 -21.98 59.04 53.23
C LYS A 4 -21.63 57.60 53.62
N ILE A 5 -21.53 57.36 54.95
CA ILE A 5 -21.22 56.00 55.47
C ILE A 5 -22.39 55.04 55.23
N TYR A 6 -23.65 55.49 55.39
CA TYR A 6 -24.85 54.68 55.10
C TYR A 6 -24.95 54.32 53.62
N ILE A 7 -24.66 55.25 52.72
CA ILE A 7 -24.69 54.99 51.28
C ILE A 7 -23.58 54.01 50.88
N SER A 8 -22.40 54.12 51.46
CA SER A 8 -21.31 53.15 51.19
C SER A 8 -21.62 51.74 51.73
N LEU A 9 -22.22 51.66 52.91
CA LEU A 9 -22.67 50.39 53.49
C LEU A 9 -23.82 49.75 52.67
N LEU A 10 -24.74 50.55 52.16
CA LEU A 10 -25.84 50.07 51.30
C LEU A 10 -25.31 49.59 49.96
N LEU A 11 -24.37 50.30 49.34
CA LEU A 11 -23.70 49.88 48.11
C LEU A 11 -22.85 48.62 48.32
N ALA A 12 -22.14 48.51 49.42
CA ALA A 12 -21.40 47.30 49.75
C ALA A 12 -22.32 46.09 50.00
N SER A 13 -23.46 46.30 50.67
CA SER A 13 -24.48 45.25 50.86
C SER A 13 -25.13 44.82 49.56
N CYS A 14 -25.47 45.76 48.66
CA CYS A 14 -26.00 45.43 47.34
C CYS A 14 -24.96 44.71 46.48
N PHE A 15 -23.67 45.10 46.55
CA PHE A 15 -22.61 44.43 45.83
C PHE A 15 -22.34 43.03 46.36
N ALA A 16 -22.39 42.81 47.66
CA ALA A 16 -22.31 41.49 48.28
C ALA A 16 -23.50 40.59 47.89
N LEU A 17 -24.71 41.18 47.80
CA LEU A 17 -25.89 40.43 47.35
C LEU A 17 -25.81 40.03 45.89
N VAL A 18 -25.28 40.90 45.02
CA VAL A 18 -25.03 40.59 43.61
C VAL A 18 -23.94 39.53 43.45
N LEU A 19 -22.85 39.60 44.25
CA LEU A 19 -21.82 38.57 44.28
C LEU A 19 -22.39 37.21 44.77
N ALA A 20 -23.25 37.21 45.78
CA ALA A 20 -23.87 35.98 46.27
C ALA A 20 -24.81 35.31 45.21
N THR A 21 -25.46 36.11 44.35
CA THR A 21 -26.26 35.58 43.24
C THR A 21 -25.42 35.09 42.06
N LEU A 22 -24.20 35.58 41.90
CA LEU A 22 -23.25 35.11 40.89
C LEU A 22 -22.52 33.79 41.28
N TYR A 23 -22.50 33.47 42.59
CA TYR A 23 -22.00 32.18 43.08
C TYR A 23 -23.06 31.09 43.19
N GLY A 24 -24.25 31.32 42.69
CA GLY A 24 -25.18 30.25 42.42
C GLY A 24 -24.73 29.43 41.23
N CYS A 25 -23.69 28.62 41.41
CA CYS A 25 -23.45 27.49 40.56
C CYS A 25 -24.67 26.59 40.67
N ALA A 26 -25.61 26.75 39.75
CA ALA A 26 -26.50 25.67 39.42
C ALA A 26 -25.58 24.52 39.01
N ASN A 27 -25.34 23.60 39.91
CA ASN A 27 -24.84 22.29 39.52
C ASN A 27 -25.85 21.82 38.45
N PRO A 28 -25.45 21.66 37.18
CA PRO A 28 -26.35 20.99 36.25
C PRO A 28 -26.47 19.59 36.84
N GLY A 29 -27.53 19.37 37.60
CA GLY A 29 -27.90 18.02 38.03
C GLY A 29 -27.77 17.16 36.80
N SER A 30 -27.11 16.02 36.92
CA SER A 30 -27.12 15.01 35.87
C SER A 30 -28.57 14.96 35.37
N GLY A 31 -28.79 15.33 34.12
CA GLY A 31 -30.12 15.23 33.51
C GLY A 31 -30.70 13.86 33.81
N PRO A 32 -31.99 13.69 33.71
CA PRO A 32 -32.62 12.40 34.03
C PRO A 32 -31.81 11.32 33.31
N ASP A 33 -31.27 10.37 34.08
CA ASP A 33 -30.63 9.18 33.55
C ASP A 33 -31.64 8.53 32.60
N GLY A 34 -31.49 8.68 31.29
CA GLY A 34 -32.37 8.10 30.29
C GLY A 34 -32.68 6.63 30.63
N GLY A 35 -33.78 6.10 30.11
CA GLY A 35 -34.12 4.67 30.25
C GLY A 35 -32.97 3.73 29.82
N PRO A 36 -33.13 2.42 30.01
CA PRO A 36 -32.18 1.45 29.47
C PRO A 36 -32.02 1.65 27.94
N TYR A 37 -30.83 1.46 27.42
CA TYR A 37 -30.62 1.46 25.97
C TYR A 37 -31.37 0.29 25.35
N ASP A 38 -31.97 0.51 24.18
CA ASP A 38 -32.51 -0.58 23.37
C ASP A 38 -31.32 -1.33 22.73
N GLU A 39 -31.19 -2.61 23.06
CA GLU A 39 -30.16 -3.51 22.53
C GLU A 39 -30.78 -4.51 21.54
N THR A 40 -32.07 -4.36 21.19
CA THR A 40 -32.74 -5.24 20.24
C THR A 40 -32.51 -4.79 18.80
N PRO A 41 -32.11 -5.70 17.89
CA PRO A 41 -32.06 -5.38 16.47
C PRO A 41 -33.43 -5.09 15.88
N PRO A 42 -33.54 -4.21 14.87
CA PRO A 42 -34.79 -3.97 14.15
C PRO A 42 -35.35 -5.26 13.53
N LYS A 43 -36.65 -5.33 13.34
CA LYS A 43 -37.36 -6.48 12.75
C LYS A 43 -38.16 -6.05 11.55
N ILE A 44 -38.18 -6.87 10.49
CA ILE A 44 -39.00 -6.65 9.31
C ILE A 44 -40.47 -6.93 9.68
N VAL A 45 -41.35 -6.00 9.33
CA VAL A 45 -42.82 -6.11 9.50
C VAL A 45 -43.48 -6.53 8.20
N GLU A 46 -43.06 -5.93 7.07
CA GLU A 46 -43.65 -6.15 5.77
C GLU A 46 -42.64 -5.90 4.65
N MET A 47 -42.76 -6.63 3.56
CA MET A 47 -42.00 -6.43 2.34
C MET A 47 -42.93 -6.41 1.13
N TYR A 48 -42.70 -5.48 0.21
CA TYR A 48 -43.43 -5.44 -1.04
C TYR A 48 -42.45 -5.22 -2.22
N PRO A 49 -42.43 -6.09 -3.23
CA PRO A 49 -43.04 -7.43 -3.23
C PRO A 49 -42.59 -8.31 -2.05
N GLU A 50 -43.35 -9.37 -1.74
CA GLU A 50 -42.90 -10.35 -0.73
C GLU A 50 -41.53 -10.96 -1.10
N LEU A 51 -40.76 -11.37 -0.09
CA LEU A 51 -39.48 -12.04 -0.30
C LEU A 51 -39.68 -13.33 -1.13
N GLY A 52 -38.94 -13.44 -2.22
CA GLY A 52 -39.05 -14.61 -3.11
C GLY A 52 -40.28 -14.57 -4.05
N ALA A 53 -40.92 -13.43 -4.22
CA ALA A 53 -42.01 -13.27 -5.18
C ALA A 53 -41.51 -13.56 -6.62
N THR A 54 -42.32 -14.24 -7.41
CA THR A 54 -42.06 -14.57 -8.81
C THR A 54 -42.97 -13.78 -9.76
N GLN A 55 -42.61 -13.78 -11.06
CA GLN A 55 -43.34 -13.11 -12.14
C GLN A 55 -43.56 -11.61 -11.87
N ARG A 56 -42.53 -10.95 -11.28
CA ARG A 56 -42.60 -9.55 -10.90
C ARG A 56 -41.95 -8.65 -11.93
N THR A 57 -42.65 -7.60 -12.29
CA THR A 57 -42.15 -6.55 -13.20
C THR A 57 -41.96 -5.21 -12.49
N ASP A 58 -42.27 -5.16 -11.19
CA ASP A 58 -42.13 -3.96 -10.40
C ASP A 58 -40.66 -3.57 -10.21
N LYS A 59 -40.32 -2.34 -10.53
CA LYS A 59 -38.98 -1.77 -10.30
C LYS A 59 -38.79 -1.21 -8.89
N LYS A 60 -39.84 -1.24 -8.07
CA LYS A 60 -39.84 -0.68 -6.71
C LYS A 60 -39.98 -1.78 -5.66
N VAL A 61 -39.06 -1.79 -4.73
CA VAL A 61 -39.07 -2.66 -3.55
C VAL A 61 -39.20 -1.80 -2.31
N SER A 62 -40.03 -2.22 -1.35
CA SER A 62 -40.14 -1.55 -0.06
C SER A 62 -40.07 -2.55 1.08
N ILE A 63 -39.36 -2.18 2.14
CA ILE A 63 -39.18 -2.99 3.34
C ILE A 63 -39.56 -2.12 4.54
N LEU A 64 -40.53 -2.56 5.32
CA LEU A 64 -41.03 -1.87 6.51
C LEU A 64 -40.51 -2.56 7.77
N PHE A 65 -40.00 -1.78 8.69
CA PHE A 65 -39.45 -2.24 9.98
C PHE A 65 -40.37 -1.80 11.15
N ASN A 66 -40.19 -2.46 12.30
CA ASN A 66 -40.90 -2.14 13.55
C ASN A 66 -40.46 -0.81 14.16
N GLU A 67 -39.26 -0.33 13.81
CA GLU A 67 -38.65 0.88 14.37
C GLU A 67 -37.97 1.74 13.30
N LEU A 68 -37.44 2.92 13.71
CA LEU A 68 -36.74 3.83 12.83
C LEU A 68 -35.38 3.21 12.42
N ILE A 69 -35.10 3.21 11.11
CA ILE A 69 -33.88 2.60 10.56
C ILE A 69 -33.12 3.59 9.69
N LYS A 70 -31.83 3.31 9.53
CA LYS A 70 -30.98 3.94 8.52
C LYS A 70 -30.19 2.85 7.75
N VAL A 71 -29.76 3.21 6.55
CA VAL A 71 -28.88 2.38 5.73
C VAL A 71 -27.53 3.10 5.65
N GLU A 72 -26.50 2.47 6.18
CA GLU A 72 -25.15 3.04 6.24
C GLU A 72 -24.33 2.66 5.00
N ASN A 73 -23.55 3.61 4.49
CA ASN A 73 -22.57 3.39 3.40
C ASN A 73 -23.19 2.64 2.19
N ILE A 74 -24.33 3.13 1.70
CA ILE A 74 -25.10 2.48 0.61
C ILE A 74 -24.22 2.11 -0.58
N SER A 75 -23.36 3.03 -1.04
CA SER A 75 -22.49 2.81 -2.21
C SER A 75 -21.45 1.70 -2.00
N GLU A 76 -21.04 1.45 -0.76
CA GLU A 76 -20.02 0.44 -0.44
C GLU A 76 -20.63 -0.90 -0.05
N LYS A 77 -21.78 -0.89 0.65
CA LYS A 77 -22.35 -2.09 1.28
C LYS A 77 -23.52 -2.69 0.51
N VAL A 78 -24.27 -1.87 -0.24
CA VAL A 78 -25.46 -2.38 -0.95
C VAL A 78 -25.13 -2.66 -2.40
N ILE A 79 -25.50 -3.86 -2.87
CA ILE A 79 -25.30 -4.25 -4.26
C ILE A 79 -26.55 -4.91 -4.82
N VAL A 80 -26.88 -4.57 -6.06
CA VAL A 80 -27.96 -5.19 -6.83
C VAL A 80 -27.36 -6.15 -7.86
N SER A 81 -27.90 -7.36 -7.94
CA SER A 81 -27.46 -8.37 -8.91
C SER A 81 -28.67 -9.00 -9.64
N PRO A 82 -28.70 -8.99 -10.98
CA PRO A 82 -27.73 -8.44 -11.94
C PRO A 82 -27.45 -6.94 -11.70
N PRO A 83 -26.22 -6.47 -12.02
CA PRO A 83 -25.85 -5.09 -11.79
C PRO A 83 -26.73 -4.12 -12.60
N GLN A 84 -26.93 -2.92 -12.05
CA GLN A 84 -27.63 -1.82 -12.69
C GLN A 84 -26.61 -0.79 -13.15
N ILE A 85 -26.62 -0.43 -14.44
CA ILE A 85 -25.73 0.60 -15.00
C ILE A 85 -26.12 1.96 -14.44
N GLU A 86 -27.45 2.26 -14.43
CA GLU A 86 -27.95 3.41 -13.70
C GLU A 86 -28.12 3.07 -12.21
N MET A 87 -27.43 3.81 -11.35
CA MET A 87 -27.41 3.53 -9.92
C MET A 87 -28.83 3.50 -9.33
N PRO A 88 -29.24 2.42 -8.65
CA PRO A 88 -30.55 2.32 -8.05
C PRO A 88 -30.72 3.36 -6.94
N GLU A 89 -31.91 3.94 -6.85
CA GLU A 89 -32.25 4.89 -5.81
C GLU A 89 -32.65 4.14 -4.54
N ILE A 90 -31.84 4.26 -3.47
CA ILE A 90 -32.08 3.61 -2.18
C ILE A 90 -32.29 4.69 -1.12
N LYS A 91 -33.48 4.68 -0.50
CA LYS A 91 -33.88 5.65 0.53
C LYS A 91 -34.36 4.94 1.78
N ALA A 92 -33.88 5.37 2.93
CA ALA A 92 -34.40 5.01 4.23
C ALA A 92 -35.12 6.24 4.81
N VAL A 93 -36.45 6.14 5.01
CA VAL A 93 -37.26 7.20 5.56
C VAL A 93 -38.12 6.65 6.69
N GLY A 94 -37.86 7.09 7.90
CA GLY A 94 -38.55 6.61 9.09
C GLY A 94 -38.32 5.13 9.32
N ARG A 95 -39.34 4.31 9.20
CA ARG A 95 -39.28 2.84 9.37
C ARG A 95 -39.20 2.08 8.05
N LYS A 96 -39.07 2.77 6.91
CA LYS A 96 -39.18 2.16 5.57
C LYS A 96 -37.92 2.35 4.75
N ILE A 97 -37.42 1.26 4.18
CA ILE A 97 -36.47 1.29 3.09
C ILE A 97 -37.23 1.19 1.76
N SER A 98 -36.88 2.03 0.80
CA SER A 98 -37.40 1.98 -0.57
C SER A 98 -36.22 1.87 -1.54
N VAL A 99 -36.28 0.89 -2.43
CA VAL A 99 -35.33 0.70 -3.51
C VAL A 99 -36.04 0.85 -4.83
N SER A 100 -35.55 1.73 -5.70
CA SER A 100 -36.10 1.92 -7.06
C SER A 100 -34.98 1.52 -8.04
N LEU A 101 -35.23 0.46 -8.79
CA LEU A 101 -34.36 0.00 -9.90
C LEU A 101 -34.65 0.88 -11.11
N ILE A 102 -33.62 1.41 -11.74
CA ILE A 102 -33.77 2.35 -12.86
C ILE A 102 -33.77 1.60 -14.18
N ASP A 103 -32.81 0.68 -14.38
CA ASP A 103 -32.69 -0.10 -15.60
C ASP A 103 -33.91 -1.00 -15.84
N SER A 104 -34.09 -1.40 -17.08
CA SER A 104 -35.13 -2.38 -17.45
C SER A 104 -34.76 -3.75 -16.89
N LEU A 105 -35.76 -4.41 -16.28
CA LEU A 105 -35.56 -5.74 -15.71
C LEU A 105 -35.41 -6.77 -16.83
N LYS A 106 -34.40 -7.64 -16.72
CA LYS A 106 -34.18 -8.77 -17.61
C LYS A 106 -35.28 -9.81 -17.37
N PRO A 107 -35.84 -10.44 -18.43
CA PRO A 107 -36.84 -11.50 -18.28
C PRO A 107 -36.19 -12.78 -17.69
N GLU A 108 -37.03 -13.65 -17.11
CA GLU A 108 -36.64 -14.94 -16.52
C GLU A 108 -35.38 -14.85 -15.64
N THR A 109 -35.33 -13.82 -14.79
CA THR A 109 -34.13 -13.48 -14.02
C THR A 109 -34.45 -13.25 -12.55
N THR A 110 -33.71 -13.89 -11.68
CA THR A 110 -33.75 -13.63 -10.23
C THR A 110 -32.92 -12.39 -9.91
N TYR A 111 -33.50 -11.39 -9.28
CA TYR A 111 -32.83 -10.20 -8.77
C TYR A 111 -32.54 -10.36 -7.29
N THR A 112 -31.34 -9.97 -6.87
CA THR A 112 -30.95 -9.91 -5.46
C THR A 112 -30.51 -8.49 -5.11
N ILE A 113 -30.93 -7.99 -3.96
CA ILE A 113 -30.48 -6.72 -3.35
C ILE A 113 -29.82 -7.10 -2.04
N ASP A 114 -28.51 -7.13 -2.03
CA ASP A 114 -27.73 -7.46 -0.83
C ASP A 114 -27.41 -6.19 -0.06
N PHE A 115 -27.95 -6.07 1.13
CA PHE A 115 -27.71 -4.97 2.04
C PHE A 115 -26.51 -5.24 2.95
N SER A 116 -25.97 -6.48 2.94
CA SER A 116 -24.91 -6.87 3.88
C SER A 116 -25.31 -6.49 5.33
N ASP A 117 -24.46 -5.78 6.06
CA ASP A 117 -24.68 -5.24 7.40
C ASP A 117 -25.04 -3.75 7.42
N ALA A 118 -25.52 -3.21 6.29
CA ALA A 118 -25.80 -1.78 6.15
C ALA A 118 -27.03 -1.30 6.95
N ILE A 119 -27.99 -2.20 7.24
CA ILE A 119 -29.23 -1.83 7.93
C ILE A 119 -28.99 -1.82 9.43
N VAL A 120 -29.22 -0.66 10.04
CA VAL A 120 -29.12 -0.49 11.51
C VAL A 120 -30.29 0.34 12.01
N ASP A 121 -30.64 0.24 13.30
CA ASP A 121 -31.58 1.18 13.90
C ASP A 121 -31.00 2.60 13.91
N ASN A 122 -31.88 3.59 13.89
CA ASN A 122 -31.47 4.99 13.78
C ASN A 122 -30.96 5.58 15.10
N ASN A 123 -31.38 5.05 16.23
CA ASN A 123 -31.14 5.66 17.54
C ASN A 123 -29.85 5.10 18.16
N GLU A 124 -29.80 3.80 18.37
CA GLU A 124 -28.71 3.11 19.05
C GLU A 124 -27.66 2.56 18.09
N GLY A 125 -28.01 2.35 16.81
CA GLY A 125 -27.15 1.78 15.79
C GLY A 125 -27.04 0.25 15.88
N ASN A 126 -28.03 -0.43 16.47
CA ASN A 126 -28.05 -1.89 16.53
C ASN A 126 -28.18 -2.48 15.12
N PRO A 127 -27.26 -3.37 14.70
CA PRO A 127 -27.29 -3.91 13.36
C PRO A 127 -28.41 -4.93 13.19
N PHE A 128 -29.14 -4.85 12.07
CA PHE A 128 -30.11 -5.87 11.67
C PHE A 128 -29.42 -7.22 11.36
N GLY A 129 -28.17 -7.16 10.90
CA GLY A 129 -27.41 -8.30 10.43
C GLY A 129 -27.39 -8.37 8.90
N ASN A 130 -26.73 -9.42 8.40
CA ASN A 130 -26.62 -9.61 6.95
C ASN A 130 -28.00 -9.94 6.35
N PHE A 131 -28.43 -9.13 5.40
CA PHE A 131 -29.74 -9.30 4.76
C PHE A 131 -29.66 -9.15 3.25
N THR A 132 -30.25 -10.12 2.54
CA THR A 132 -30.40 -10.09 1.10
C THR A 132 -31.88 -10.25 0.74
N TYR A 133 -32.43 -9.23 0.09
CA TYR A 133 -33.77 -9.31 -0.52
C TYR A 133 -33.65 -9.89 -1.93
N TYR A 134 -34.63 -10.72 -2.33
CA TYR A 134 -34.66 -11.30 -3.69
C TYR A 134 -36.08 -11.49 -4.23
N PHE A 135 -36.24 -11.42 -5.55
CA PHE A 135 -37.44 -11.69 -6.31
C PHE A 135 -37.09 -12.16 -7.73
N SER A 136 -38.02 -12.69 -8.49
CA SER A 136 -37.81 -13.10 -9.88
C SER A 136 -38.81 -12.47 -10.84
N THR A 137 -38.32 -12.09 -12.02
CA THR A 137 -39.18 -11.74 -13.17
C THR A 137 -39.74 -12.96 -13.87
N GLY A 138 -39.12 -14.13 -13.66
CA GLY A 138 -39.57 -15.42 -14.16
C GLY A 138 -40.46 -16.19 -13.18
N THR A 139 -40.73 -17.43 -13.53
CA THR A 139 -41.59 -18.35 -12.76
C THR A 139 -40.85 -19.05 -11.61
N GLN A 140 -39.51 -18.99 -11.61
CA GLN A 140 -38.67 -19.67 -10.64
C GLN A 140 -37.68 -18.69 -9.98
N ILE A 141 -37.22 -19.07 -8.80
CA ILE A 141 -36.13 -18.39 -8.09
C ILE A 141 -34.86 -19.22 -8.26
N ASP A 142 -33.81 -18.61 -8.76
CA ASP A 142 -32.48 -19.20 -8.74
C ASP A 142 -31.93 -19.13 -7.32
N THR A 143 -31.49 -20.26 -6.79
CA THR A 143 -31.07 -20.36 -5.38
C THR A 143 -29.60 -20.69 -5.19
N MET A 144 -28.87 -21.04 -6.27
CA MET A 144 -27.47 -21.41 -6.14
C MET A 144 -26.59 -20.22 -5.79
N GLU A 145 -25.48 -20.53 -5.16
CA GLU A 145 -24.50 -19.56 -4.70
C GLU A 145 -23.09 -19.96 -5.16
N VAL A 146 -22.23 -18.95 -5.35
CA VAL A 146 -20.79 -19.12 -5.59
C VAL A 146 -20.07 -18.24 -4.59
N ALA A 147 -19.20 -18.82 -3.78
CA ALA A 147 -18.49 -18.09 -2.74
C ALA A 147 -16.98 -18.35 -2.79
N GLY A 148 -16.24 -17.46 -2.14
CA GLY A 148 -14.79 -17.56 -2.09
C GLY A 148 -14.14 -16.33 -1.52
N HIS A 149 -12.87 -16.13 -1.89
CA HIS A 149 -12.06 -15.01 -1.40
C HIS A 149 -11.31 -14.32 -2.55
N VAL A 150 -11.11 -13.02 -2.42
CA VAL A 150 -10.21 -12.22 -3.26
C VAL A 150 -9.04 -11.78 -2.41
N LEU A 151 -7.84 -12.17 -2.83
CA LEU A 151 -6.58 -11.80 -2.18
C LEU A 151 -5.71 -11.04 -3.18
N SER A 152 -4.84 -10.18 -2.69
CA SER A 152 -3.78 -9.60 -3.51
C SER A 152 -2.82 -10.71 -3.97
N ALA A 153 -2.48 -10.76 -5.24
CA ALA A 153 -1.53 -11.72 -5.78
C ALA A 153 -0.11 -11.50 -5.24
N GLU A 154 0.25 -10.24 -4.99
CA GLU A 154 1.60 -9.86 -4.54
C GLU A 154 1.87 -10.24 -3.08
N ASP A 155 0.88 -10.07 -2.18
CA ASP A 155 1.13 -10.19 -0.74
C ASP A 155 0.03 -10.92 0.05
N LEU A 156 -0.90 -11.58 -0.63
CA LEU A 156 -2.05 -12.30 -0.06
C LEU A 156 -2.91 -11.46 0.89
N GLU A 157 -2.87 -10.12 0.76
CA GLU A 157 -3.74 -9.23 1.54
C GLU A 157 -5.20 -9.40 1.11
N PRO A 158 -6.14 -9.61 2.04
CA PRO A 158 -7.55 -9.65 1.72
C PRO A 158 -8.01 -8.36 1.03
N GLN A 159 -8.74 -8.48 -0.08
CA GLN A 159 -9.19 -7.33 -0.86
C GLN A 159 -10.63 -6.97 -0.52
N LYS A 160 -10.82 -5.85 0.18
CA LYS A 160 -12.14 -5.32 0.57
C LYS A 160 -12.77 -4.48 -0.54
N GLY A 161 -14.08 -4.63 -0.71
CA GLY A 161 -14.88 -3.74 -1.58
C GLY A 161 -14.70 -4.00 -3.07
N VAL A 162 -14.04 -5.10 -3.45
CA VAL A 162 -13.85 -5.52 -4.83
C VAL A 162 -15.14 -6.19 -5.33
N LEU A 163 -15.58 -5.86 -6.54
CA LEU A 163 -16.67 -6.56 -7.19
C LEU A 163 -16.21 -7.93 -7.67
N VAL A 164 -17.01 -8.96 -7.42
CA VAL A 164 -16.80 -10.29 -8.00
C VAL A 164 -17.99 -10.61 -8.86
N GLY A 165 -17.74 -10.92 -10.12
CA GLY A 165 -18.78 -11.12 -11.11
C GLY A 165 -18.68 -12.44 -11.86
N LEU A 166 -19.83 -12.92 -12.31
CA LEU A 166 -19.97 -14.08 -13.18
C LEU A 166 -20.42 -13.66 -14.57
N HIS A 167 -19.85 -14.29 -15.61
CA HIS A 167 -20.32 -14.23 -16.98
C HIS A 167 -20.78 -15.60 -17.46
N LYS A 168 -21.98 -15.68 -18.04
CA LYS A 168 -22.45 -16.84 -18.80
C LYS A 168 -21.72 -17.00 -20.15
N ASN A 169 -21.31 -15.85 -20.72
CA ASN A 169 -20.47 -15.84 -21.91
C ASN A 169 -19.04 -16.26 -21.53
N LEU A 170 -18.61 -17.41 -21.99
CA LEU A 170 -17.31 -17.99 -21.66
C LEU A 170 -16.14 -17.41 -22.47
N GLN A 171 -16.38 -16.47 -23.37
CA GLN A 171 -15.33 -15.80 -24.15
C GLN A 171 -14.61 -14.78 -23.27
N ASP A 172 -13.29 -14.73 -23.36
CA ASP A 172 -12.46 -13.79 -22.58
C ASP A 172 -12.83 -12.32 -22.87
N SER A 173 -13.27 -12.01 -24.11
CA SER A 173 -13.72 -10.66 -24.46
C SER A 173 -14.98 -10.19 -23.69
N ALA A 174 -15.71 -11.09 -23.04
CA ALA A 174 -16.90 -10.71 -22.27
C ALA A 174 -16.56 -9.79 -21.10
N PHE A 175 -15.47 -10.03 -20.40
CA PHE A 175 -15.04 -9.23 -19.25
C PHE A 175 -14.75 -7.76 -19.61
N VAL A 176 -14.26 -7.50 -20.83
CA VAL A 176 -13.96 -6.15 -21.33
C VAL A 176 -15.20 -5.48 -21.98
N LYS A 177 -16.09 -6.27 -22.61
CA LYS A 177 -17.15 -5.71 -23.46
C LYS A 177 -18.55 -5.71 -22.83
N LEU A 178 -18.79 -6.59 -21.86
CA LEU A 178 -20.12 -6.82 -21.29
C LEU A 178 -20.11 -6.59 -19.78
N PRO A 179 -21.17 -5.99 -19.21
CA PRO A 179 -21.33 -5.96 -17.76
C PRO A 179 -21.58 -7.38 -17.24
N PHE A 180 -21.25 -7.63 -15.99
CA PHE A 180 -21.46 -8.93 -15.33
C PHE A 180 -22.93 -9.39 -15.40
N ASP A 181 -23.15 -10.70 -15.49
CA ASP A 181 -24.48 -11.29 -15.34
C ASP A 181 -24.92 -11.36 -13.88
N ARG A 182 -23.97 -11.60 -12.97
CA ARG A 182 -24.15 -11.64 -11.52
C ARG A 182 -22.97 -10.98 -10.83
N VAL A 183 -23.24 -10.31 -9.73
CA VAL A 183 -22.20 -9.63 -8.92
C VAL A 183 -22.43 -9.80 -7.44
N ALA A 184 -21.33 -9.79 -6.71
CA ALA A 184 -21.26 -9.56 -5.27
C ALA A 184 -20.06 -8.66 -4.96
N ARG A 185 -19.96 -8.19 -3.72
CA ARG A 185 -18.84 -7.39 -3.25
C ARG A 185 -18.11 -8.11 -2.13
N THR A 186 -16.79 -7.98 -2.06
CA THR A 186 -15.99 -8.56 -1.00
C THR A 186 -16.13 -7.78 0.31
N ASP A 187 -16.18 -8.51 1.42
CA ASP A 187 -16.14 -7.96 2.78
C ASP A 187 -14.70 -7.59 3.24
N GLY A 188 -14.55 -7.22 4.51
CA GLY A 188 -13.26 -6.86 5.11
C GLY A 188 -12.22 -7.98 5.11
N ASN A 189 -12.65 -9.24 5.00
CA ASN A 189 -11.78 -10.42 4.93
C ASN A 189 -11.54 -10.88 3.47
N GLY A 190 -11.96 -10.07 2.49
CA GLY A 190 -11.88 -10.42 1.08
C GLY A 190 -12.88 -11.51 0.66
N ARG A 191 -13.83 -11.89 1.52
CA ARG A 191 -14.82 -12.93 1.23
C ARG A 191 -15.97 -12.36 0.42
N PHE A 192 -16.43 -13.13 -0.58
CA PHE A 192 -17.62 -12.83 -1.37
C PHE A 192 -18.58 -14.01 -1.39
N CYS A 193 -19.86 -13.72 -1.68
CA CYS A 193 -20.89 -14.72 -1.93
C CYS A 193 -21.85 -14.17 -2.99
N ILE A 194 -21.80 -14.71 -4.21
CA ILE A 194 -22.70 -14.37 -5.32
C ILE A 194 -23.93 -15.24 -5.19
N LYS A 195 -25.09 -14.63 -4.92
CA LYS A 195 -26.36 -15.29 -4.69
C LYS A 195 -27.28 -15.21 -5.91
N GLY A 196 -28.30 -16.07 -5.94
CA GLY A 196 -29.30 -16.09 -7.01
C GLY A 196 -28.74 -16.52 -8.35
N VAL A 197 -27.83 -17.47 -8.35
CA VAL A 197 -27.17 -17.98 -9.56
C VAL A 197 -28.00 -19.08 -10.17
N ALA A 198 -28.30 -18.97 -11.47
CA ALA A 198 -28.99 -20.03 -12.24
C ALA A 198 -28.05 -21.20 -12.54
N PRO A 199 -28.55 -22.40 -12.82
CA PRO A 199 -27.76 -23.50 -13.35
C PRO A 199 -27.03 -23.09 -14.64
N GLY A 200 -25.78 -23.50 -14.78
CA GLY A 200 -24.99 -23.21 -15.99
C GLY A 200 -23.50 -23.18 -15.75
N ASN A 201 -22.79 -22.85 -16.81
CA ASN A 201 -21.34 -22.68 -16.79
C ASN A 201 -21.00 -21.20 -16.80
N TYR A 202 -20.04 -20.78 -15.95
CA TYR A 202 -19.67 -19.39 -15.80
C TYR A 202 -18.16 -19.19 -15.82
N ARG A 203 -17.74 -18.02 -16.26
CA ARG A 203 -16.42 -17.46 -15.93
C ARG A 203 -16.56 -16.55 -14.72
N ILE A 204 -15.56 -16.54 -13.86
CA ILE A 204 -15.51 -15.69 -12.67
C ILE A 204 -14.36 -14.71 -12.75
N TYR A 205 -14.66 -13.46 -12.36
CA TYR A 205 -13.70 -12.37 -12.35
C TYR A 205 -13.87 -11.54 -11.09
N ALA A 206 -12.79 -10.87 -10.68
CA ALA A 206 -12.89 -9.81 -9.70
C ALA A 206 -12.42 -8.50 -10.34
N LEU A 207 -13.01 -7.37 -9.93
CA LEU A 207 -12.80 -6.05 -10.52
C LEU A 207 -12.94 -4.96 -9.46
N LYS A 208 -11.97 -4.08 -9.37
CA LYS A 208 -12.13 -2.81 -8.66
C LYS A 208 -12.57 -1.75 -9.67
N ASP A 209 -13.85 -1.79 -9.96
CA ASP A 209 -14.51 -0.92 -10.93
C ASP A 209 -14.43 0.54 -10.45
N MET A 210 -13.83 1.40 -11.24
CA MET A 210 -13.57 2.80 -10.92
C MET A 210 -14.60 3.74 -11.53
N ASP A 211 -15.25 3.36 -12.63
CA ASP A 211 -16.22 4.17 -13.38
C ASP A 211 -17.67 3.69 -13.25
N GLY A 212 -17.90 2.52 -12.68
CA GLY A 212 -19.23 1.99 -12.38
C GLY A 212 -19.92 1.31 -13.56
N ASP A 213 -19.19 0.90 -14.59
CA ASP A 213 -19.76 0.29 -15.80
C ASP A 213 -19.80 -1.26 -15.75
N PHE A 214 -19.23 -1.87 -14.69
CA PHE A 214 -19.14 -3.30 -14.45
C PHE A 214 -18.37 -4.08 -15.53
N ARG A 215 -17.37 -3.43 -16.15
CA ARG A 215 -16.49 -3.99 -17.17
C ARG A 215 -15.05 -3.68 -16.80
N TYR A 216 -14.14 -4.49 -17.28
CA TYR A 216 -12.72 -4.22 -17.06
C TYR A 216 -12.19 -3.14 -18.01
N ALA A 217 -11.57 -2.13 -17.44
CA ALA A 217 -10.78 -1.12 -18.14
C ALA A 217 -9.29 -1.20 -17.74
N PRO A 218 -8.35 -0.93 -18.68
CA PRO A 218 -6.92 -0.97 -18.40
C PRO A 218 -6.51 -0.06 -17.24
N GLY A 219 -5.79 -0.63 -16.28
CA GLY A 219 -5.32 0.08 -15.07
C GLY A 219 -6.18 -0.12 -13.85
N GLU A 220 -7.30 -0.79 -13.96
CA GLU A 220 -8.07 -1.27 -12.81
C GLU A 220 -7.46 -2.54 -12.21
N LEU A 221 -7.72 -2.76 -10.92
CA LEU A 221 -7.34 -4.01 -10.28
C LEU A 221 -8.30 -5.11 -10.73
N LEU A 222 -7.75 -6.19 -11.21
CA LEU A 222 -8.49 -7.35 -11.70
C LEU A 222 -8.03 -8.65 -11.06
N ALA A 223 -8.90 -9.68 -11.12
CA ALA A 223 -8.53 -11.08 -10.96
C ALA A 223 -9.39 -11.93 -11.86
N PHE A 224 -8.88 -13.06 -12.32
CA PHE A 224 -9.63 -14.00 -13.15
C PHE A 224 -9.24 -15.45 -12.86
N SER A 225 -10.17 -16.38 -13.08
CA SER A 225 -9.88 -17.81 -13.12
C SER A 225 -10.03 -18.34 -14.54
N ARG A 226 -9.15 -19.25 -14.91
CA ARG A 226 -9.28 -20.01 -16.16
C ARG A 226 -10.29 -21.15 -16.05
N ASP A 227 -10.63 -21.56 -14.83
CA ASP A 227 -11.56 -22.64 -14.58
C ASP A 227 -12.99 -22.19 -14.83
N THR A 228 -13.79 -23.11 -15.34
CA THR A 228 -15.23 -22.92 -15.49
C THR A 228 -15.92 -23.18 -14.15
N ILE A 229 -16.68 -22.21 -13.67
CA ILE A 229 -17.47 -22.32 -12.46
C ILE A 229 -18.82 -22.97 -12.80
N VAL A 230 -19.13 -24.07 -12.12
CA VAL A 230 -20.41 -24.79 -12.25
C VAL A 230 -21.09 -24.82 -10.88
N PRO A 231 -22.03 -23.90 -10.61
CA PRO A 231 -22.77 -23.88 -9.35
C PRO A 231 -23.55 -25.17 -9.11
N ARG A 232 -23.54 -25.68 -7.89
CA ARG A 232 -24.22 -26.93 -7.50
C ARG A 232 -24.84 -26.78 -6.11
N ALA A 233 -26.00 -27.36 -5.93
CA ALA A 233 -26.63 -27.55 -4.63
C ALA A 233 -26.36 -28.98 -4.14
N ILE A 234 -25.76 -29.12 -2.99
CA ILE A 234 -25.35 -30.39 -2.39
C ILE A 234 -26.12 -30.59 -1.09
N ALA A 235 -26.82 -31.71 -0.96
CA ALA A 235 -27.43 -32.07 0.32
C ALA A 235 -26.34 -32.39 1.35
N ASP A 236 -26.40 -31.75 2.51
CA ASP A 236 -25.41 -31.90 3.59
C ASP A 236 -26.14 -31.95 4.94
N VAL A 237 -25.42 -32.26 6.00
CA VAL A 237 -25.98 -32.40 7.34
C VAL A 237 -25.11 -31.60 8.33
N ARG A 238 -25.68 -30.55 8.91
CA ARG A 238 -25.02 -29.79 9.96
C ARG A 238 -25.18 -30.50 11.31
N ARG A 239 -24.07 -30.67 12.01
CA ARG A 239 -24.04 -31.17 13.36
C ARG A 239 -24.05 -30.00 14.34
N ASP A 240 -25.18 -29.77 14.99
CA ASP A 240 -25.33 -28.78 16.03
C ASP A 240 -25.10 -29.46 17.38
N THR A 241 -23.96 -29.21 18.03
CA THR A 241 -23.62 -29.77 19.33
C THR A 241 -24.12 -28.85 20.42
N LEU A 242 -25.08 -29.31 21.22
CA LEU A 242 -25.54 -28.66 22.44
C LEU A 242 -24.65 -29.13 23.60
N TRP A 243 -24.03 -28.17 24.26
CA TRP A 243 -23.15 -28.44 25.40
C TRP A 243 -23.96 -28.30 26.70
N ARG A 244 -23.87 -29.28 27.57
CA ARG A 244 -24.45 -29.23 28.90
C ARG A 244 -23.66 -28.34 29.85
N ASP A 245 -22.34 -28.36 29.68
CA ASP A 245 -21.36 -27.50 30.34
C ASP A 245 -20.12 -27.35 29.43
N THR A 246 -19.08 -26.72 29.91
CA THR A 246 -17.86 -26.43 29.09
C THR A 246 -17.11 -27.68 28.61
N VAL A 247 -17.44 -28.88 29.09
CA VAL A 247 -16.71 -30.12 28.79
C VAL A 247 -17.63 -31.25 28.31
N HIS A 248 -18.93 -31.26 28.70
CA HIS A 248 -19.85 -32.34 28.40
C HIS A 248 -20.84 -31.96 27.33
N ILE A 249 -20.93 -32.79 26.29
CA ILE A 249 -21.96 -32.69 25.25
C ILE A 249 -23.28 -33.22 25.81
N ASP A 250 -24.36 -32.39 25.68
CA ASP A 250 -25.71 -32.81 26.03
C ASP A 250 -26.35 -33.57 24.87
N THR A 251 -26.38 -32.98 23.70
CA THR A 251 -27.03 -33.54 22.51
C THR A 251 -26.34 -33.11 21.23
N VAL A 252 -26.26 -34.01 20.27
CA VAL A 252 -25.87 -33.70 18.89
C VAL A 252 -27.10 -33.76 18.00
N LYS A 253 -27.56 -32.60 17.52
CA LYS A 253 -28.67 -32.48 16.58
C LYS A 253 -28.15 -32.48 15.17
N LEU A 254 -28.65 -33.40 14.35
CA LEU A 254 -28.36 -33.42 12.90
C LEU A 254 -29.47 -32.67 12.17
N THR A 255 -29.09 -31.55 11.55
CA THR A 255 -30.03 -30.72 10.78
C THR A 255 -29.67 -30.83 9.29
N PRO A 256 -30.59 -31.31 8.43
CA PRO A 256 -30.38 -31.30 6.98
C PRO A 256 -30.24 -29.86 6.49
N ILE A 257 -29.19 -29.61 5.70
CA ILE A 257 -28.91 -28.31 5.07
C ILE A 257 -28.60 -28.52 3.61
N THR A 258 -28.76 -27.46 2.81
CA THR A 258 -28.25 -27.42 1.45
C THR A 258 -26.95 -26.61 1.46
N ARG A 259 -25.84 -27.21 1.04
CA ARG A 259 -24.58 -26.53 0.80
C ARG A 259 -24.47 -26.19 -0.68
N TYR A 260 -24.09 -24.97 -0.98
CA TYR A 260 -23.79 -24.54 -2.33
C TYR A 260 -22.30 -24.63 -2.60
N ALA A 261 -21.94 -25.07 -3.79
CA ALA A 261 -20.55 -25.17 -4.23
C ALA A 261 -20.41 -24.55 -5.65
N PRO A 262 -19.23 -24.01 -6.00
CA PRO A 262 -18.05 -23.87 -5.13
C PRO A 262 -18.21 -22.78 -4.07
N ASP A 263 -17.62 -23.03 -2.89
CA ASP A 263 -17.59 -22.10 -1.74
C ASP A 263 -16.17 -21.73 -1.31
N ASP A 264 -15.18 -22.20 -2.07
CA ASP A 264 -13.74 -22.09 -1.80
C ASP A 264 -12.94 -21.44 -2.95
N VAL A 265 -13.60 -20.70 -3.83
CA VAL A 265 -12.93 -20.03 -4.95
C VAL A 265 -11.93 -18.99 -4.42
N VAL A 266 -10.68 -19.07 -4.88
CA VAL A 266 -9.65 -18.06 -4.57
C VAL A 266 -9.28 -17.31 -5.84
N LEU A 267 -9.50 -16.00 -5.82
CA LEU A 267 -9.10 -15.08 -6.88
C LEU A 267 -7.92 -14.22 -6.40
N LEU A 268 -6.84 -14.23 -7.17
CA LEU A 268 -5.63 -13.47 -6.90
C LEU A 268 -5.63 -12.21 -7.76
N SER A 269 -5.79 -11.06 -7.10
CA SER A 269 -5.95 -9.77 -7.77
C SER A 269 -4.61 -9.07 -7.97
N PHE A 270 -4.48 -8.44 -9.11
CA PHE A 270 -3.34 -7.62 -9.48
C PHE A 270 -3.78 -6.45 -10.36
N THR A 271 -2.92 -5.46 -10.53
CA THR A 271 -3.11 -4.38 -11.50
C THR A 271 -2.05 -4.56 -12.59
N GLU A 272 -2.50 -4.60 -13.85
CA GLU A 272 -1.57 -4.71 -14.97
C GLU A 272 -0.70 -3.45 -15.07
N LYS A 273 0.60 -3.63 -15.26
CA LYS A 273 1.47 -2.51 -15.61
C LYS A 273 1.03 -1.90 -16.94
N ARG A 274 0.88 -0.61 -16.94
CA ARG A 274 0.62 0.09 -18.22
C ARG A 274 1.85 -0.01 -19.10
N ASN A 275 1.69 -0.61 -20.25
CA ASN A 275 2.76 -0.68 -21.25
C ASN A 275 2.89 0.65 -22.03
N SER A 276 1.86 1.49 -22.00
CA SER A 276 1.94 2.80 -22.67
C SER A 276 2.81 3.74 -21.84
N ARG A 277 3.95 4.10 -22.39
CA ARG A 277 4.90 5.03 -21.80
C ARG A 277 4.55 6.45 -22.18
N MET A 278 4.01 7.22 -21.24
CA MET A 278 3.69 8.64 -21.43
C MET A 278 4.59 9.51 -20.57
N LEU A 279 4.97 10.65 -21.07
CA LEU A 279 5.68 11.67 -20.31
C LEU A 279 4.72 12.26 -19.26
N LEU A 280 5.05 12.12 -17.98
CA LEU A 280 4.26 12.62 -16.86
C LEU A 280 4.57 14.07 -16.53
N LYS A 281 5.86 14.35 -16.34
CA LYS A 281 6.36 15.68 -15.97
C LYS A 281 7.85 15.78 -16.23
N THR A 282 8.31 17.01 -16.27
CA THR A 282 9.72 17.35 -16.24
C THR A 282 10.03 18.18 -15.00
N GLN A 283 11.27 18.13 -14.52
CA GLN A 283 11.73 18.87 -13.36
C GLN A 283 13.15 19.40 -13.61
N ARG A 284 13.37 20.71 -13.42
CA ARG A 284 14.68 21.33 -13.42
C ARG A 284 14.78 22.28 -12.23
N ASP A 285 15.33 21.81 -11.11
CA ASP A 285 15.43 22.63 -9.91
C ASP A 285 16.67 23.53 -9.93
N VAL A 286 17.74 23.04 -10.52
CA VAL A 286 19.05 23.68 -10.61
C VAL A 286 19.56 23.70 -12.06
N PRO A 287 20.54 24.53 -12.41
CA PRO A 287 21.06 24.59 -13.76
C PRO A 287 21.71 23.30 -14.24
N GLU A 288 22.29 22.52 -13.31
CA GLU A 288 23.18 21.40 -13.60
C GLU A 288 22.48 20.16 -14.13
N TRP A 289 21.19 19.97 -13.84
CA TRP A 289 20.47 18.78 -14.28
C TRP A 289 18.97 19.04 -14.48
N PHE A 290 18.34 18.15 -15.26
CA PHE A 290 16.89 18.01 -15.32
C PHE A 290 16.47 16.55 -15.30
N ARG A 291 15.22 16.30 -14.91
CA ARG A 291 14.61 14.96 -14.86
C ARG A 291 13.36 14.90 -15.72
N VAL A 292 13.18 13.73 -16.32
CA VAL A 292 11.99 13.38 -17.10
C VAL A 292 11.38 12.15 -16.47
N TYR A 293 10.08 12.22 -16.16
CA TYR A 293 9.34 11.15 -15.52
C TYR A 293 8.32 10.57 -16.49
N PHE A 294 8.22 9.24 -16.51
CA PHE A 294 7.31 8.49 -17.37
C PHE A 294 6.33 7.65 -16.56
N THR A 295 5.21 7.27 -17.18
CA THR A 295 4.20 6.36 -16.59
C THR A 295 4.67 4.91 -16.54
N ALA A 296 5.59 4.51 -17.42
CA ALA A 296 6.09 3.14 -17.53
C ALA A 296 7.58 3.12 -17.84
N PRO A 297 8.31 2.08 -17.40
CA PRO A 297 9.70 1.87 -17.75
C PRO A 297 9.87 1.54 -19.24
N SER A 298 11.05 1.81 -19.79
CA SER A 298 11.48 1.31 -21.11
C SER A 298 12.98 1.10 -21.13
N ALA A 299 13.41 0.15 -21.90
CA ALA A 299 14.84 -0.03 -22.22
C ALA A 299 15.35 1.05 -23.20
N ASP A 300 14.45 1.65 -23.99
CA ASP A 300 14.81 2.60 -25.02
C ASP A 300 15.23 3.94 -24.44
N VAL A 301 16.27 4.51 -25.01
CA VAL A 301 16.77 5.84 -24.68
C VAL A 301 16.03 6.86 -25.53
N PRO A 302 15.34 7.83 -24.92
CA PRO A 302 14.75 8.93 -25.67
C PRO A 302 15.80 9.75 -26.42
N VAL A 303 15.44 10.23 -27.60
CA VAL A 303 16.30 11.10 -28.41
C VAL A 303 16.01 12.56 -28.06
N VAL A 304 17.05 13.28 -27.66
CA VAL A 304 17.01 14.72 -27.39
C VAL A 304 17.55 15.45 -28.59
N LYS A 305 16.78 16.41 -29.15
CA LYS A 305 17.22 17.34 -30.17
C LYS A 305 17.09 18.77 -29.64
N GLY A 306 18.20 19.46 -29.47
CA GLY A 306 18.21 20.86 -29.03
C GLY A 306 17.54 21.77 -30.05
N LEU A 307 16.68 22.69 -29.56
CA LEU A 307 16.07 23.74 -30.39
C LEU A 307 16.77 25.10 -30.23
N ASN A 308 17.39 25.31 -29.07
CA ASN A 308 18.14 26.53 -28.77
C ASN A 308 19.55 26.26 -28.22
N PHE A 309 20.03 25.03 -28.34
CA PHE A 309 21.37 24.62 -27.98
C PHE A 309 21.83 23.42 -28.84
N ASP A 310 23.14 23.12 -28.84
CA ASP A 310 23.70 21.94 -29.49
C ASP A 310 23.60 20.75 -28.51
N GLU A 311 22.91 19.69 -28.91
CA GLU A 311 22.73 18.48 -28.10
C GLU A 311 23.95 17.57 -28.09
N LYS A 312 24.91 17.75 -28.99
CA LYS A 312 26.07 16.87 -29.13
C LYS A 312 26.92 16.91 -27.84
N ASP A 313 27.07 15.75 -27.21
CA ASP A 313 27.81 15.61 -25.96
C ASP A 313 27.35 16.53 -24.82
N ALA A 314 26.09 17.02 -24.87
CA ALA A 314 25.55 17.98 -23.91
C ALA A 314 25.27 17.38 -22.53
N PHE A 315 24.95 16.08 -22.48
CA PHE A 315 24.43 15.44 -21.27
C PHE A 315 25.17 14.16 -20.88
N LEU A 316 25.15 13.85 -19.56
CA LEU A 316 25.34 12.52 -19.02
C LEU A 316 23.97 12.01 -18.59
N GLU A 317 23.56 10.87 -19.09
CA GLU A 317 22.28 10.27 -18.81
C GLU A 317 22.36 9.29 -17.65
N GLN A 318 21.38 9.32 -16.77
CA GLN A 318 21.22 8.41 -15.67
C GLN A 318 19.79 7.91 -15.61
N ARG A 319 19.59 6.60 -15.53
CA ARG A 319 18.27 5.97 -15.28
C ARG A 319 18.15 5.59 -13.82
N ASN A 320 16.93 5.63 -13.31
CA ASN A 320 16.65 5.01 -12.02
C ASN A 320 16.51 3.48 -12.17
N ALA A 321 16.48 2.77 -11.05
CA ALA A 321 16.39 1.30 -11.03
C ALA A 321 15.10 0.76 -11.67
N THR A 322 14.01 1.52 -11.67
CA THR A 322 12.73 1.15 -12.31
C THR A 322 12.68 1.47 -13.81
N GLY A 323 13.57 2.33 -14.33
CA GLY A 323 13.62 2.69 -15.74
C GLY A 323 12.54 3.69 -16.21
N ASP A 324 11.78 4.26 -15.27
CA ASP A 324 10.70 5.23 -15.52
C ASP A 324 11.12 6.68 -15.32
N THR A 325 12.31 6.91 -14.79
CA THR A 325 12.85 8.25 -14.53
C THR A 325 14.25 8.37 -15.11
N LEU A 326 14.43 9.41 -15.94
CA LEU A 326 15.70 9.75 -16.56
C LEU A 326 16.21 11.08 -16.01
N THR A 327 17.45 11.11 -15.55
CA THR A 327 18.14 12.33 -15.13
C THR A 327 19.22 12.65 -16.15
N TYR A 328 19.20 13.87 -16.66
CA TYR A 328 20.19 14.41 -17.59
C TYR A 328 21.06 15.42 -16.85
N TRP A 329 22.33 15.11 -16.68
CA TRP A 329 23.32 16.00 -16.11
C TRP A 329 23.97 16.79 -17.24
N LEU A 330 23.90 18.12 -17.21
CA LEU A 330 24.50 18.98 -18.20
C LEU A 330 26.03 18.92 -18.06
N ARG A 331 26.72 18.74 -19.16
CA ARG A 331 28.19 18.85 -19.13
C ARG A 331 28.63 20.29 -18.91
N PRO A 332 29.79 20.52 -18.25
CA PRO A 332 30.32 21.88 -18.06
C PRO A 332 30.46 22.62 -19.39
N GLY A 333 29.96 23.85 -19.43
CA GLY A 333 29.97 24.70 -20.62
C GLY A 333 28.90 25.76 -20.57
N SER A 334 28.68 26.43 -21.71
CA SER A 334 27.71 27.53 -21.82
C SER A 334 26.26 27.16 -21.52
N LEU A 335 25.90 25.88 -21.61
CA LEU A 335 24.56 25.39 -21.27
C LEU A 335 24.17 25.57 -19.81
N LEU A 336 25.14 25.58 -18.89
CA LEU A 336 24.90 25.80 -17.46
C LEU A 336 24.42 27.24 -17.18
N GLU A 337 24.86 28.18 -17.98
CA GLU A 337 24.51 29.62 -17.89
C GLU A 337 23.18 29.93 -18.57
N GLN A 338 22.69 28.99 -19.40
CA GLN A 338 21.46 29.15 -20.15
C GLN A 338 20.26 28.77 -19.28
N ASP A 339 19.45 29.75 -18.89
CA ASP A 339 18.30 29.54 -18.02
C ASP A 339 17.20 28.71 -18.70
N THR A 340 16.93 28.90 -19.97
CA THR A 340 15.88 28.17 -20.69
C THR A 340 16.47 27.21 -21.71
N LEU A 341 16.20 25.92 -21.54
CA LEU A 341 16.51 24.88 -22.53
C LEU A 341 15.23 24.47 -23.25
N GLN A 342 15.24 24.59 -24.58
CA GLN A 342 14.17 24.12 -25.44
C GLN A 342 14.65 22.95 -26.28
N MET A 343 13.89 21.85 -26.29
CA MET A 343 14.25 20.65 -27.01
C MET A 343 13.04 19.89 -27.54
N ALA A 344 13.21 19.21 -28.66
CA ALA A 344 12.31 18.15 -29.09
C ALA A 344 12.77 16.85 -28.44
N TYR A 345 11.87 16.21 -27.72
CA TYR A 345 12.12 15.00 -26.91
C TYR A 345 11.31 13.84 -27.48
N THR A 346 12.00 12.90 -28.13
CA THR A 346 11.38 11.77 -28.83
C THR A 346 11.56 10.50 -28.07
N TYR A 347 10.48 9.78 -27.79
CA TYR A 347 10.47 8.53 -27.05
C TYR A 347 9.46 7.53 -27.62
N GLU A 348 9.71 6.24 -27.40
CA GLU A 348 8.80 5.17 -27.80
C GLU A 348 7.67 5.02 -26.77
N THR A 349 6.45 4.88 -27.28
CA THR A 349 5.23 4.61 -26.51
C THR A 349 4.35 3.61 -27.25
N ILE A 350 3.32 3.11 -26.59
CA ILE A 350 2.31 2.25 -27.21
C ILE A 350 1.05 3.09 -27.42
N ASP A 351 0.51 3.06 -28.62
CA ASP A 351 -0.77 3.68 -28.92
C ASP A 351 -1.89 2.88 -28.28
N ASP A 352 -2.67 3.52 -27.39
CA ASP A 352 -3.71 2.86 -26.61
C ASP A 352 -4.86 2.30 -27.46
N SER A 353 -5.02 2.80 -28.71
CA SER A 353 -6.10 2.35 -29.60
C SER A 353 -5.71 1.17 -30.48
N THR A 354 -4.45 1.09 -30.89
CA THR A 354 -3.94 0.07 -31.81
C THR A 354 -3.07 -0.97 -31.12
N GLY A 355 -2.57 -0.70 -29.93
CA GLY A 355 -1.59 -1.54 -29.22
C GLY A 355 -0.21 -1.58 -29.87
N LEU A 356 0.05 -0.75 -30.88
CA LEU A 356 1.33 -0.74 -31.61
C LEU A 356 2.30 0.26 -31.00
N ALA A 357 3.59 -0.07 -31.05
CA ALA A 357 4.65 0.84 -30.69
C ALA A 357 4.71 2.01 -31.68
N ILE A 358 4.69 3.23 -31.16
CA ILE A 358 4.80 4.48 -31.93
C ILE A 358 5.87 5.38 -31.31
N SER A 359 6.54 6.15 -32.15
CA SER A 359 7.46 7.17 -31.70
C SER A 359 6.72 8.49 -31.50
N ARG A 360 6.80 9.05 -30.27
CA ARG A 360 6.18 10.32 -29.91
C ARG A 360 7.24 11.38 -29.63
N THR A 361 7.01 12.58 -30.15
CA THR A 361 7.89 13.72 -29.91
C THR A 361 7.11 14.81 -29.19
N ASP A 362 7.60 15.20 -28.01
CA ASP A 362 7.08 16.32 -27.24
C ASP A 362 8.12 17.45 -27.20
N THR A 363 7.66 18.70 -27.26
CA THR A 363 8.54 19.86 -27.10
C THR A 363 8.62 20.21 -25.63
N LEU A 364 9.83 20.18 -25.07
CA LEU A 364 10.08 20.50 -23.67
C LEU A 364 10.72 21.88 -23.56
N GLU A 365 10.21 22.68 -22.63
CA GLU A 365 10.82 23.95 -22.21
C GLU A 365 11.17 23.81 -20.71
N LEU A 366 12.45 23.88 -20.40
CA LEU A 366 12.99 23.61 -19.07
C LEU A 366 13.67 24.85 -18.53
N VAL A 367 13.05 25.44 -17.49
CA VAL A 367 13.60 26.59 -16.76
C VAL A 367 13.96 26.15 -15.34
N PRO A 368 15.19 26.42 -14.84
CA PRO A 368 15.56 26.02 -13.51
C PRO A 368 14.82 26.89 -12.48
N ARG A 369 14.35 26.24 -11.42
CA ARG A 369 13.75 26.95 -10.27
C ARG A 369 14.73 27.95 -9.65
N LEU A 370 16.00 27.55 -9.56
CA LEU A 370 17.12 28.39 -9.14
C LEU A 370 17.98 28.71 -10.36
N THR A 371 17.74 29.85 -11.02
CA THR A 371 18.48 30.28 -12.21
C THR A 371 19.94 30.55 -11.89
N PHE A 372 20.81 30.48 -12.91
CA PHE A 372 22.24 30.78 -12.77
C PHE A 372 22.48 32.16 -12.17
N ALA A 373 21.76 33.17 -12.63
CA ALA A 373 21.85 34.53 -12.10
C ALA A 373 21.44 34.64 -10.62
N LYS A 374 20.35 33.95 -10.20
CA LYS A 374 19.93 33.92 -8.80
C LYS A 374 20.99 33.25 -7.92
N ARG A 375 21.57 32.14 -8.40
CA ARG A 375 22.61 31.42 -7.66
C ARG A 375 23.89 32.26 -7.52
N ALA A 376 24.31 32.94 -8.61
CA ALA A 376 25.45 33.87 -8.57
C ALA A 376 25.23 34.99 -7.56
N LYS A 377 24.00 35.55 -7.54
CA LYS A 377 23.63 36.58 -6.56
C LYS A 377 23.66 36.05 -5.12
N GLN A 378 23.13 34.86 -4.85
CA GLN A 378 23.19 34.23 -3.52
C GLN A 378 24.64 34.02 -3.07
N LYS A 379 25.51 33.51 -3.95
CA LYS A 379 26.95 33.35 -3.64
C LYS A 379 27.64 34.68 -3.34
N ALA A 380 27.32 35.73 -4.10
CA ALA A 380 27.86 37.08 -3.84
C ALA A 380 27.40 37.63 -2.48
N GLU A 381 26.12 37.45 -2.14
CA GLU A 381 25.58 37.85 -0.85
C GLU A 381 26.18 37.05 0.34
N GLU A 382 26.44 35.75 0.16
CA GLU A 382 27.10 34.91 1.17
C GLU A 382 28.56 35.35 1.37
N LEU A 383 29.27 35.65 0.30
CA LEU A 383 30.63 36.16 0.36
C LEU A 383 30.69 37.49 1.08
N GLU A 384 29.82 38.45 0.76
CA GLU A 384 29.72 39.74 1.42
C GLU A 384 29.40 39.59 2.93
N LYS A 385 28.47 38.67 3.28
CA LYS A 385 28.18 38.38 4.70
C LYS A 385 29.40 37.82 5.43
N TRP A 386 30.13 36.92 4.78
CA TRP A 386 31.34 36.31 5.33
C TRP A 386 32.43 37.39 5.54
N GLU A 387 32.67 38.29 4.57
CA GLU A 387 33.61 39.38 4.65
C GLU A 387 33.29 40.32 5.83
N LYS A 388 32.03 40.72 5.95
CA LYS A 388 31.54 41.51 7.09
C LYS A 388 31.74 40.82 8.44
N GLN A 389 31.55 39.50 8.48
CA GLN A 389 31.80 38.72 9.70
C GLN A 389 33.30 38.59 10.00
N ARG A 390 34.13 38.39 8.98
CA ARG A 390 35.59 38.35 9.11
C ARG A 390 36.11 39.67 9.69
N GLU A 391 35.71 40.81 9.14
CA GLU A 391 36.10 42.14 9.68
C GLU A 391 35.68 42.33 11.15
N LYS A 392 34.47 41.89 11.51
CA LYS A 392 34.01 41.94 12.90
C LYS A 392 34.85 41.06 13.83
N ARG A 393 35.30 39.89 13.38
CA ARG A 393 36.19 38.98 14.14
C ARG A 393 37.57 39.61 14.31
N HIS A 394 38.15 40.13 13.22
CA HIS A 394 39.44 40.82 13.28
C HIS A 394 39.46 41.97 14.30
N LYS A 395 38.39 42.76 14.34
CA LYS A 395 38.23 43.84 15.35
C LYS A 395 38.21 43.32 16.78
N ARG A 396 37.91 42.03 17.01
CA ARG A 396 37.90 41.36 18.30
C ARG A 396 39.21 40.55 18.58
N GLY A 397 40.17 40.61 17.66
CA GLY A 397 41.41 39.84 17.74
C GLY A 397 41.27 38.34 17.37
N ASP A 398 40.14 37.96 16.77
CA ASP A 398 39.90 36.60 16.31
C ASP A 398 40.22 36.49 14.82
N PHE A 399 41.24 35.74 14.47
CA PHE A 399 41.72 35.45 13.12
C PHE A 399 41.34 34.05 12.64
N SER A 400 40.29 33.48 13.19
CA SER A 400 39.73 32.22 12.71
C SER A 400 38.93 32.41 11.40
N ASN A 401 38.80 31.34 10.59
CA ASN A 401 38.06 31.35 9.33
C ASN A 401 38.47 32.45 8.32
N GLU A 402 39.74 32.53 8.02
CA GLU A 402 40.29 33.47 7.04
C GLU A 402 39.92 33.16 5.57
N GLN A 403 39.59 31.93 5.28
CA GLN A 403 39.21 31.51 3.92
C GLN A 403 37.71 31.70 3.65
N PRO A 404 37.30 32.17 2.47
CA PRO A 404 35.90 32.29 2.12
C PRO A 404 35.20 30.91 2.08
N PRO A 405 33.90 30.90 2.26
CA PRO A 405 33.12 29.64 2.14
C PRO A 405 33.39 28.98 0.78
N LYS A 406 33.91 27.77 0.78
CA LYS A 406 34.09 26.93 -0.42
C LYS A 406 33.02 25.85 -0.43
N GLU A 407 32.35 25.68 -1.56
CA GLU A 407 31.49 24.53 -1.79
C GLU A 407 32.34 23.27 -1.97
N TYR A 408 31.82 22.14 -1.49
CA TYR A 408 32.53 20.87 -1.57
C TYR A 408 31.59 19.80 -2.15
N LEU A 409 32.19 18.83 -2.82
CA LEU A 409 31.51 17.61 -3.16
C LEU A 409 31.11 16.90 -1.86
N THR A 410 29.82 16.63 -1.70
CA THR A 410 29.29 15.98 -0.50
C THR A 410 28.85 14.55 -0.80
N PHE A 411 28.82 13.74 0.25
CA PHE A 411 28.26 12.41 0.19
C PHE A 411 26.74 12.50 0.45
N GLY A 412 25.93 12.10 -0.53
CA GLY A 412 24.47 12.20 -0.47
C GLY A 412 23.84 11.18 0.49
N LYS A 413 24.40 10.00 0.60
CA LYS A 413 24.15 9.03 1.67
C LYS A 413 25.39 9.03 2.55
N GLY A 414 25.21 9.17 3.85
CA GLY A 414 26.32 9.12 4.81
C GLY A 414 27.01 7.76 4.80
N LEU A 415 28.28 7.76 5.14
CA LEU A 415 29.04 6.53 5.33
C LEU A 415 28.48 5.79 6.57
N ALA A 416 28.29 4.48 6.47
CA ALA A 416 27.72 3.68 7.57
C ALA A 416 28.73 3.59 8.74
N GLY A 417 28.27 3.87 9.96
CA GLY A 417 29.07 3.70 11.19
C GLY A 417 29.03 2.29 11.75
N THR A 418 28.05 1.49 11.39
CA THR A 418 27.93 0.07 11.75
C THR A 418 27.53 -0.71 10.51
N LEU A 419 28.17 -1.83 10.26
CA LEU A 419 27.95 -2.65 9.08
C LEU A 419 27.81 -4.13 9.48
N SER A 420 26.91 -4.85 8.84
CA SER A 420 26.84 -6.30 8.93
C SER A 420 28.07 -6.94 8.24
N PRO A 421 28.56 -8.10 8.70
CA PRO A 421 29.65 -8.81 8.04
C PRO A 421 29.43 -9.12 6.55
N LEU A 422 28.15 -9.27 6.13
CA LEU A 422 27.76 -9.46 4.72
C LEU A 422 27.45 -8.15 3.99
N GLY A 423 27.52 -7.02 4.69
CA GLY A 423 27.24 -5.72 4.10
C GLY A 423 28.43 -5.13 3.37
N ASN A 424 28.19 -4.05 2.62
CA ASN A 424 29.22 -3.24 2.01
C ASN A 424 28.94 -1.77 2.29
N VAL A 425 29.95 -0.91 2.14
CA VAL A 425 29.75 0.53 2.33
C VAL A 425 29.20 1.12 1.05
N HIS A 426 27.94 1.56 1.10
CA HIS A 426 27.28 2.23 -0.02
C HIS A 426 27.22 3.74 0.25
N PHE A 427 27.63 4.53 -0.74
CA PHE A 427 27.52 5.98 -0.68
C PHE A 427 27.26 6.58 -2.06
N SER A 428 26.72 7.79 -2.07
CA SER A 428 26.46 8.52 -3.32
C SER A 428 27.11 9.89 -3.26
N PHE A 429 27.53 10.41 -4.41
CA PHE A 429 28.03 11.78 -4.52
C PHE A 429 26.91 12.75 -4.88
N SER A 430 27.07 14.03 -4.53
CA SER A 430 26.11 15.09 -4.85
C SER A 430 26.08 15.46 -6.33
N GLU A 431 27.12 15.13 -7.09
CA GLU A 431 27.22 15.27 -8.54
C GLU A 431 28.03 14.11 -9.14
N PRO A 432 27.89 13.81 -10.44
CA PRO A 432 28.69 12.74 -11.06
C PRO A 432 30.18 13.00 -10.91
N PRO A 433 30.98 12.03 -10.42
CA PRO A 433 32.43 12.18 -10.37
C PRO A 433 33.02 12.22 -11.77
N ALA A 434 33.84 13.24 -12.05
CA ALA A 434 34.68 13.31 -13.25
C ALA A 434 36.00 12.55 -13.07
N ARG A 435 36.53 12.53 -11.83
CA ARG A 435 37.77 11.82 -11.47
C ARG A 435 37.63 11.26 -10.06
N ILE A 436 38.07 10.04 -9.88
CA ILE A 436 38.24 9.40 -8.56
C ILE A 436 39.67 8.88 -8.49
N ASP A 437 40.40 9.30 -7.46
CA ASP A 437 41.73 8.75 -7.12
C ASP A 437 41.54 7.72 -6.01
N THR A 438 41.52 6.44 -6.39
CA THR A 438 41.33 5.35 -5.43
C THR A 438 42.51 5.18 -4.47
N ALA A 439 43.70 5.70 -4.83
CA ALA A 439 44.88 5.66 -3.94
C ALA A 439 44.74 6.62 -2.76
N ALA A 440 43.84 7.61 -2.84
CA ALA A 440 43.52 8.53 -1.75
C ALA A 440 42.38 8.04 -0.84
N PHE A 441 41.92 6.80 -1.03
CA PHE A 441 41.02 6.09 -0.13
C PHE A 441 41.86 5.12 0.71
N HIS A 442 41.72 5.21 2.03
CA HIS A 442 42.46 4.38 2.97
C HIS A 442 41.46 3.66 3.87
N LEU A 443 41.41 2.33 3.74
CA LEU A 443 40.64 1.50 4.67
C LEU A 443 41.64 0.81 5.59
N GLN A 444 41.51 1.00 6.88
CA GLN A 444 42.39 0.45 7.89
C GLN A 444 41.64 -0.33 8.95
N LEU A 445 42.11 -1.49 9.31
CA LEU A 445 41.67 -2.29 10.44
C LEU A 445 42.34 -1.72 11.71
N LYS A 446 41.52 -1.32 12.68
CA LYS A 446 41.97 -0.79 13.96
C LYS A 446 42.13 -1.93 14.98
N ARG A 447 43.35 -2.17 15.43
CA ARG A 447 43.67 -3.10 16.52
C ARG A 447 44.33 -2.33 17.67
N ASP A 448 43.58 -2.13 18.74
CA ASP A 448 43.98 -1.28 19.87
C ASP A 448 44.45 0.13 19.41
N SER A 449 45.73 0.39 19.39
CA SER A 449 46.34 1.65 18.94
C SER A 449 47.04 1.54 17.57
N LEU A 450 46.96 0.38 16.91
CA LEU A 450 47.61 0.14 15.64
C LEU A 450 46.58 0.11 14.51
N PHE A 451 46.96 0.63 13.35
CA PHE A 451 46.18 0.61 12.13
C PHE A 451 46.90 -0.28 11.09
N GLU A 452 46.20 -1.26 10.57
CA GLU A 452 46.70 -2.16 9.50
C GLU A 452 45.86 -1.88 8.25
N ASP A 453 46.52 -1.69 7.10
CA ASP A 453 45.83 -1.48 5.84
C ASP A 453 44.99 -2.71 5.47
N ALA A 454 43.70 -2.48 5.15
CA ALA A 454 42.75 -3.49 4.71
C ALA A 454 42.49 -3.34 3.21
N PRO A 455 42.60 -4.44 2.43
CA PRO A 455 42.30 -4.38 1.01
C PRO A 455 40.81 -4.09 0.77
N PHE A 456 40.56 -3.26 -0.22
CA PHE A 456 39.20 -2.95 -0.65
C PHE A 456 39.11 -2.78 -2.16
N ARG A 457 37.90 -2.82 -2.69
CA ARG A 457 37.58 -2.53 -4.09
C ARG A 457 36.43 -1.52 -4.13
N LEU A 458 36.61 -0.43 -4.88
CA LEU A 458 35.60 0.57 -5.10
C LEU A 458 34.97 0.40 -6.47
N GLU A 459 33.66 0.20 -6.53
CA GLU A 459 32.93 0.04 -7.79
C GLU A 459 31.77 1.03 -7.87
N ARG A 460 31.54 1.53 -9.08
CA ARG A 460 30.36 2.30 -9.41
C ARG A 460 29.20 1.34 -9.69
N ASP A 461 28.00 1.67 -9.21
CA ASP A 461 26.80 0.97 -9.65
C ASP A 461 26.61 1.16 -11.16
N SER A 462 26.40 0.07 -11.89
CA SER A 462 26.27 0.10 -13.36
C SER A 462 25.07 0.94 -13.83
N ALA A 463 24.01 1.01 -13.03
CA ALA A 463 22.78 1.74 -13.33
C ALA A 463 22.79 3.20 -12.83
N ALA A 464 23.68 3.56 -11.90
CA ALA A 464 23.69 4.87 -11.25
C ALA A 464 25.03 5.58 -11.38
N LEU A 465 25.02 6.82 -11.88
CA LEU A 465 26.24 7.63 -12.04
C LEU A 465 26.82 8.12 -10.71
N LEU A 466 25.98 8.22 -9.70
CA LEU A 466 26.31 8.82 -8.42
C LEU A 466 26.68 7.79 -7.35
N ASP A 467 26.19 6.54 -7.49
CA ASP A 467 26.25 5.55 -6.43
C ASP A 467 27.48 4.66 -6.58
N TYR A 468 28.17 4.45 -5.46
CA TYR A 468 29.38 3.66 -5.35
C TYR A 468 29.29 2.70 -4.17
N THR A 469 29.91 1.54 -4.34
CA THR A 469 30.02 0.52 -3.31
C THR A 469 31.49 0.22 -3.05
N LEU A 470 31.91 0.30 -1.79
CA LEU A 470 33.20 -0.14 -1.32
C LEU A 470 33.06 -1.56 -0.75
N TYR A 471 33.68 -2.50 -1.41
CA TYR A 471 33.73 -3.91 -1.03
C TYR A 471 35.03 -4.17 -0.26
N ALA A 472 34.93 -4.84 0.88
CA ALA A 472 36.06 -5.29 1.67
C ALA A 472 35.71 -6.58 2.42
N GLU A 473 36.72 -7.24 2.98
CA GLU A 473 36.50 -8.36 3.90
C GLU A 473 36.24 -7.83 5.31
N TRP A 474 34.95 -7.74 5.67
CA TRP A 474 34.53 -7.25 6.97
C TRP A 474 34.53 -8.38 8.00
N ARG A 475 35.50 -8.35 8.93
CA ARG A 475 35.64 -9.37 9.97
C ARG A 475 34.76 -9.05 11.17
N PRO A 476 33.93 -10.00 11.63
CA PRO A 476 33.10 -9.79 12.83
C PRO A 476 33.92 -9.40 14.06
N GLY A 477 33.37 -8.51 14.88
CA GLY A 477 34.01 -8.03 16.11
C GLY A 477 35.15 -7.04 15.90
N GLN A 478 35.37 -6.55 14.67
CA GLN A 478 36.46 -5.64 14.35
C GLN A 478 35.97 -4.22 14.09
N GLU A 479 36.86 -3.25 14.28
CA GLU A 479 36.67 -1.86 13.93
C GLU A 479 37.55 -1.49 12.75
N TYR A 480 36.98 -0.77 11.80
CA TYR A 480 37.69 -0.23 10.64
C TYR A 480 37.59 1.29 10.63
N GLU A 481 38.57 1.94 10.05
CA GLU A 481 38.55 3.36 9.75
C GLU A 481 38.70 3.57 8.24
N LEU A 482 37.72 4.21 7.62
CA LEU A 482 37.78 4.64 6.23
C LEU A 482 38.12 6.13 6.21
N THR A 483 39.29 6.46 5.68
CA THR A 483 39.71 7.83 5.42
C THR A 483 39.71 8.08 3.92
N ILE A 484 39.06 9.15 3.50
CA ILE A 484 39.06 9.68 2.15
C ILE A 484 39.74 11.03 2.20
N ASP A 485 40.89 11.18 1.55
CA ASP A 485 41.64 12.42 1.57
C ASP A 485 40.91 13.55 0.85
N SER A 486 41.29 14.79 1.12
CA SER A 486 40.75 15.94 0.39
C SER A 486 41.16 15.89 -1.07
N ALA A 487 40.25 16.29 -1.97
CA ALA A 487 40.42 16.24 -3.42
C ALA A 487 40.64 14.83 -4.01
N ALA A 488 40.37 13.76 -3.25
CA ALA A 488 40.36 12.38 -3.74
C ALA A 488 39.31 12.19 -4.85
N VAL A 489 38.22 12.94 -4.79
CA VAL A 489 37.15 12.91 -5.81
C VAL A 489 36.93 14.34 -6.29
N THR A 490 36.93 14.49 -7.62
CA THR A 490 36.55 15.73 -8.29
C THR A 490 35.26 15.47 -9.05
N GLY A 491 34.22 16.24 -8.76
CA GLY A 491 32.94 16.16 -9.43
C GLY A 491 32.93 16.77 -10.81
N LEU A 492 31.85 16.56 -11.53
CA LEU A 492 31.68 17.03 -12.91
C LEU A 492 31.81 18.55 -13.05
N TYR A 493 31.41 19.30 -12.01
CA TYR A 493 31.46 20.77 -11.97
C TYR A 493 32.68 21.30 -11.19
N GLY A 494 33.68 20.45 -10.93
CA GLY A 494 34.93 20.82 -10.31
C GLY A 494 34.87 20.95 -8.79
N LEU A 495 33.80 20.49 -8.16
CA LEU A 495 33.76 20.40 -6.71
C LEU A 495 34.66 19.27 -6.22
N GLU A 496 35.44 19.52 -5.19
CA GLU A 496 36.32 18.53 -4.55
C GLU A 496 35.76 18.11 -3.19
N ASN A 497 35.98 16.86 -2.78
CA ASN A 497 35.59 16.44 -1.45
C ASN A 497 36.53 17.00 -0.37
N ARG A 498 36.01 17.16 0.85
CA ARG A 498 36.82 17.36 2.05
C ARG A 498 37.42 16.03 2.51
N LYS A 499 38.51 16.11 3.25
CA LYS A 499 38.96 14.94 4.01
C LYS A 499 37.84 14.46 4.93
N THR A 500 37.50 13.19 4.79
CA THR A 500 36.43 12.54 5.54
C THR A 500 36.99 11.29 6.20
N THR A 501 36.78 11.12 7.49
CA THR A 501 37.14 9.92 8.24
C THR A 501 35.89 9.35 8.88
N GLN A 502 35.65 8.07 8.68
CA GLN A 502 34.51 7.35 9.21
C GLN A 502 34.96 6.05 9.88
N SER A 503 34.67 5.92 11.18
CA SER A 503 34.80 4.65 11.88
C SER A 503 33.64 3.71 11.51
N ILE A 504 33.95 2.46 11.21
CA ILE A 504 33.02 1.42 10.83
C ILE A 504 33.18 0.27 11.83
N HIS A 505 32.14 0.03 12.60
CA HIS A 505 32.10 -1.07 13.55
C HIS A 505 31.39 -2.28 12.95
N ILE A 506 32.03 -3.44 13.00
CA ILE A 506 31.45 -4.73 12.63
C ILE A 506 31.11 -5.48 13.92
N PRO A 507 29.84 -5.65 14.27
CA PRO A 507 29.46 -6.40 15.47
C PRO A 507 30.01 -7.84 15.45
N SER A 508 30.26 -8.40 16.62
CA SER A 508 30.72 -9.78 16.76
C SER A 508 29.67 -10.79 16.28
N GLU A 509 30.08 -11.99 15.92
CA GLU A 509 29.19 -13.08 15.50
C GLU A 509 28.11 -13.36 16.54
N ASP A 510 28.47 -13.29 17.82
CA ASP A 510 27.55 -13.50 18.95
C ASP A 510 26.38 -12.51 19.00
N SER A 511 26.48 -11.39 18.25
CA SER A 511 25.42 -10.39 18.18
C SER A 511 24.30 -10.77 17.22
N TYR A 512 24.50 -11.79 16.43
CA TYR A 512 23.59 -12.21 15.37
C TYR A 512 23.00 -13.59 15.65
N GLY A 513 21.90 -13.90 14.99
CA GLY A 513 21.39 -15.25 14.85
C GLY A 513 21.35 -15.67 13.37
N ALA A 514 20.92 -16.89 13.12
CA ALA A 514 20.71 -17.42 11.78
C ALA A 514 19.34 -18.09 11.65
N LEU A 515 18.81 -18.12 10.41
CA LEU A 515 17.60 -18.85 10.06
C LEU A 515 17.88 -19.71 8.83
N PHE A 516 17.71 -21.01 8.98
CA PHE A 516 17.85 -22.02 7.93
C PHE A 516 16.47 -22.56 7.58
N LEU A 517 16.03 -22.34 6.36
CA LEU A 517 14.74 -22.82 5.89
C LEU A 517 14.93 -23.98 4.92
N ILE A 518 14.16 -25.05 5.10
CA ILE A 518 14.06 -26.16 4.16
C ILE A 518 12.63 -26.12 3.59
N ILE A 519 12.49 -25.99 2.26
CA ILE A 519 11.21 -25.81 1.57
C ILE A 519 11.07 -26.87 0.46
N PRO A 520 10.69 -28.12 0.81
CA PRO A 520 10.80 -29.26 -0.10
C PRO A 520 9.89 -29.19 -1.35
N ASP A 521 8.79 -28.44 -1.28
CA ASP A 521 7.74 -28.37 -2.32
C ASP A 521 7.91 -27.24 -3.33
N VAL A 522 9.08 -26.58 -3.34
CA VAL A 522 9.47 -25.56 -4.32
C VAL A 522 10.85 -25.86 -4.89
N ASP A 523 11.15 -25.30 -6.04
CA ASP A 523 12.42 -25.45 -6.73
C ASP A 523 13.30 -24.19 -6.69
N THR A 524 14.38 -24.20 -7.42
CA THR A 524 15.36 -23.10 -7.47
C THR A 524 14.85 -21.83 -8.17
N THR A 525 13.65 -21.83 -8.75
CA THR A 525 13.02 -20.63 -9.27
C THR A 525 12.42 -19.78 -8.16
N ALA A 526 12.17 -20.36 -6.98
CA ALA A 526 11.59 -19.65 -5.87
C ALA A 526 12.60 -18.70 -5.19
N VAL A 527 12.12 -17.51 -4.87
CA VAL A 527 12.83 -16.49 -4.11
C VAL A 527 12.16 -16.33 -2.75
N VAL A 528 12.93 -16.54 -1.69
CA VAL A 528 12.50 -16.37 -0.31
C VAL A 528 12.82 -14.97 0.16
N GLU A 529 11.84 -14.27 0.67
CA GLU A 529 11.98 -12.96 1.27
C GLU A 529 11.80 -13.04 2.78
N LEU A 530 12.79 -12.55 3.50
CA LEU A 530 12.72 -12.35 4.93
C LEU A 530 12.18 -10.95 5.21
N LEU A 531 11.11 -10.87 6.00
CA LEU A 531 10.40 -9.64 6.29
C LEU A 531 10.59 -9.23 7.76
N SER A 532 10.79 -7.95 8.02
CA SER A 532 10.64 -7.35 9.36
C SER A 532 9.40 -6.45 9.32
N GLY A 533 8.32 -6.91 9.96
CA GLY A 533 6.99 -6.43 9.66
C GLY A 533 6.64 -6.69 8.19
N GLU A 534 6.28 -5.64 7.45
CA GLU A 534 5.96 -5.76 6.01
C GLU A 534 7.18 -5.50 5.10
N LYS A 535 8.28 -5.01 5.65
CA LYS A 535 9.45 -4.62 4.87
C LYS A 535 10.34 -5.82 4.60
N THR A 536 10.61 -6.12 3.34
CA THR A 536 11.64 -7.08 2.94
C THR A 536 13.02 -6.55 3.37
N VAL A 537 13.72 -7.33 4.20
CA VAL A 537 15.06 -7.01 4.70
C VAL A 537 16.14 -7.82 4.00
N ARG A 538 15.81 -9.06 3.58
CA ARG A 538 16.72 -9.93 2.84
C ARG A 538 15.95 -10.78 1.83
N ARG A 539 16.66 -11.19 0.77
CA ARG A 539 16.18 -12.13 -0.25
C ARG A 539 17.24 -13.18 -0.48
N GLU A 540 16.81 -14.42 -0.54
CA GLU A 540 17.66 -15.55 -0.92
C GLU A 540 16.91 -16.42 -1.93
N ARG A 541 17.60 -16.89 -2.95
CA ARG A 541 17.03 -17.86 -3.91
C ARG A 541 17.14 -19.25 -3.30
N VAL A 542 16.10 -20.05 -3.46
CA VAL A 542 16.11 -21.45 -3.01
C VAL A 542 17.25 -22.18 -3.74
N ASN A 543 18.11 -22.85 -2.97
CA ASN A 543 19.24 -23.59 -3.49
C ASN A 543 18.86 -25.01 -3.97
N ALA A 544 19.77 -25.74 -4.59
CA ALA A 544 19.55 -27.09 -5.10
C ALA A 544 19.20 -28.14 -4.02
N ARG A 545 19.35 -27.81 -2.73
CA ARG A 545 18.96 -28.64 -1.58
C ARG A 545 17.60 -28.24 -1.02
N HIS A 546 16.84 -27.45 -1.75
CA HIS A 546 15.57 -26.85 -1.33
C HIS A 546 15.68 -25.98 -0.07
N GLY A 547 16.85 -25.37 0.15
CA GLY A 547 17.13 -24.52 1.31
C GLY A 547 17.23 -23.05 0.97
N ALA A 548 16.96 -22.19 1.96
CA ALA A 548 17.26 -20.76 1.96
C ALA A 548 17.88 -20.38 3.30
N ASP A 549 19.13 -19.91 3.27
CA ASP A 549 19.96 -19.71 4.45
C ASP A 549 20.19 -18.22 4.72
N PHE A 550 19.79 -17.75 5.88
CA PHE A 550 19.93 -16.36 6.30
C PHE A 550 20.90 -16.26 7.49
N PHE A 551 22.12 -15.86 7.20
CA PHE A 551 23.16 -15.65 8.20
C PHE A 551 23.18 -14.20 8.70
N TYR A 552 23.78 -13.97 9.85
CA TYR A 552 24.01 -12.64 10.45
C TYR A 552 22.73 -11.79 10.52
N LEU A 553 21.66 -12.38 11.03
CA LEU A 553 20.41 -11.69 11.27
C LEU A 553 20.48 -10.93 12.60
N ASN A 554 20.05 -9.68 12.58
CA ASN A 554 19.86 -8.92 13.81
C ASN A 554 18.78 -9.56 14.69
N VAL A 555 18.88 -9.36 16.00
CA VAL A 555 17.84 -9.79 16.94
C VAL A 555 16.52 -9.11 16.59
N GLY A 556 15.45 -9.91 16.48
CA GLY A 556 14.13 -9.39 16.12
C GLY A 556 13.18 -10.47 15.63
N THR A 557 11.92 -10.06 15.40
CA THR A 557 10.89 -10.93 14.86
C THR A 557 10.84 -10.80 13.35
N TYR A 558 10.92 -11.93 12.66
CA TYR A 558 10.90 -12.03 11.22
C TYR A 558 9.75 -12.89 10.71
N TYR A 559 9.28 -12.54 9.52
CA TYR A 559 8.30 -13.31 8.76
C TYR A 559 8.91 -13.74 7.44
N VAL A 560 8.34 -14.78 6.83
CA VAL A 560 8.85 -15.34 5.57
C VAL A 560 7.75 -15.31 4.53
N ARG A 561 8.09 -14.72 3.38
CA ARG A 561 7.33 -14.77 2.14
C ARG A 561 8.19 -15.40 1.06
N LEU A 562 7.55 -16.09 0.12
CA LEU A 562 8.20 -16.68 -1.03
C LEU A 562 7.39 -16.35 -2.27
N PHE A 563 8.05 -16.08 -3.38
CA PHE A 563 7.43 -16.03 -4.70
C PHE A 563 8.19 -16.90 -5.70
N VAL A 564 7.47 -17.40 -6.71
CA VAL A 564 8.04 -18.21 -7.78
C VAL A 564 8.40 -17.29 -8.94
N ASP A 565 9.71 -17.00 -9.07
CA ASP A 565 10.28 -16.12 -10.09
C ASP A 565 10.42 -16.90 -11.43
N ALA A 566 9.35 -16.90 -12.20
CA ALA A 566 9.26 -17.71 -13.42
C ALA A 566 10.20 -17.23 -14.54
N ASN A 567 10.51 -15.95 -14.60
CA ASN A 567 11.37 -15.34 -15.61
C ASN A 567 12.82 -15.11 -15.16
N GLY A 568 13.12 -15.35 -13.88
CA GLY A 568 14.48 -15.27 -13.32
C GLY A 568 14.98 -13.84 -13.07
N ASN A 569 14.09 -12.84 -13.02
CA ASN A 569 14.47 -11.43 -12.85
C ASN A 569 14.68 -11.01 -11.38
N GLY A 570 14.40 -11.88 -10.40
CA GLY A 570 14.56 -11.64 -8.96
C GLY A 570 13.51 -10.71 -8.36
N ARG A 571 12.41 -10.48 -9.08
CA ARG A 571 11.28 -9.63 -8.65
C ARG A 571 9.99 -10.37 -8.91
N TRP A 572 8.99 -10.09 -8.09
CA TRP A 572 7.65 -10.56 -8.36
C TRP A 572 7.02 -9.79 -9.54
N ASP A 573 6.39 -10.52 -10.45
CA ASP A 573 5.72 -9.97 -11.63
C ASP A 573 4.22 -10.23 -11.60
N GLU A 574 3.46 -9.21 -11.97
CA GLU A 574 2.02 -9.27 -12.12
C GLU A 574 1.60 -10.10 -13.35
N GLY A 575 0.32 -10.45 -13.38
CA GLY A 575 -0.30 -11.13 -14.52
C GLY A 575 -0.55 -10.21 -15.71
N CYS A 576 -1.05 -10.84 -16.79
CA CYS A 576 -1.55 -10.14 -17.97
C CYS A 576 -2.83 -10.80 -18.46
N TYR A 577 -3.95 -10.08 -18.44
CA TYR A 577 -5.25 -10.62 -18.84
C TYR A 577 -5.29 -10.94 -20.34
N ALA A 578 -4.76 -10.04 -21.17
CA ALA A 578 -4.73 -10.21 -22.61
C ALA A 578 -3.99 -11.49 -23.06
N GLU A 579 -2.92 -11.87 -22.32
CA GLU A 579 -2.17 -13.12 -22.51
C GLU A 579 -2.79 -14.30 -21.75
N GLY A 580 -3.77 -14.05 -20.91
CA GLY A 580 -4.32 -15.01 -19.97
C GLY A 580 -3.28 -15.50 -18.95
N ARG A 581 -2.25 -14.73 -18.67
CA ARG A 581 -1.18 -15.07 -17.74
C ARG A 581 -1.53 -14.59 -16.33
N GLN A 582 -1.49 -15.51 -15.36
CA GLN A 582 -1.64 -15.20 -13.95
C GLN A 582 -0.38 -14.50 -13.42
N ALA A 583 -0.53 -13.76 -12.33
CA ALA A 583 0.60 -13.23 -11.56
C ALA A 583 1.45 -14.37 -10.98
N GLU A 584 2.71 -14.11 -10.71
CA GLU A 584 3.60 -15.07 -10.06
C GLU A 584 3.06 -15.50 -8.70
N GLU A 585 3.22 -16.78 -8.39
CA GLU A 585 2.69 -17.37 -7.17
C GLU A 585 3.42 -16.87 -5.93
N VAL A 586 2.66 -16.45 -4.93
CA VAL A 586 3.17 -16.02 -3.63
C VAL A 586 2.66 -16.96 -2.53
N PHE A 587 3.53 -17.23 -1.56
CA PHE A 587 3.24 -18.04 -0.38
C PHE A 587 3.80 -17.36 0.86
N TYR A 588 3.12 -17.51 1.99
CA TYR A 588 3.59 -17.05 3.30
C TYR A 588 3.77 -18.24 4.24
N CYS A 589 4.85 -18.20 4.99
CA CYS A 589 5.00 -19.05 6.16
C CYS A 589 4.06 -18.52 7.27
N PRO A 590 3.13 -19.36 7.80
CA PRO A 590 2.16 -18.89 8.79
C PRO A 590 2.78 -18.57 10.15
N MET A 591 4.04 -18.97 10.37
CA MET A 591 4.80 -18.74 11.59
C MET A 591 5.68 -17.50 11.45
N HIS A 592 5.99 -16.87 12.58
CA HIS A 592 7.06 -15.90 12.69
C HIS A 592 8.28 -16.54 13.39
N PHE A 593 9.43 -15.91 13.24
CA PHE A 593 10.71 -16.37 13.78
C PHE A 593 11.30 -15.29 14.68
N ASP A 594 11.40 -15.58 15.97
CA ASP A 594 12.05 -14.70 16.95
C ASP A 594 13.54 -15.03 16.99
N VAL A 595 14.33 -14.32 16.18
CA VAL A 595 15.77 -14.48 16.13
C VAL A 595 16.40 -13.84 17.35
N LYS A 596 17.21 -14.59 18.07
CA LYS A 596 17.99 -14.15 19.22
C LYS A 596 19.48 -14.22 18.88
N ALA A 597 20.27 -13.42 19.59
CA ALA A 597 21.71 -13.43 19.47
C ALA A 597 22.27 -14.83 19.78
N ASN A 598 23.21 -15.28 18.96
CA ASN A 598 23.87 -16.59 19.06
C ASN A 598 22.92 -17.79 18.99
N TRP A 599 21.79 -17.66 18.26
CA TRP A 599 20.81 -18.73 18.04
C TRP A 599 20.67 -19.04 16.56
N ASP A 600 20.73 -20.33 16.25
CA ASP A 600 20.43 -20.88 14.93
C ASP A 600 19.04 -21.50 14.96
N ILE A 601 18.18 -21.07 14.05
CA ILE A 601 16.83 -21.61 13.88
C ILE A 601 16.81 -22.43 12.60
N GLU A 602 16.44 -23.70 12.70
CA GLU A 602 16.20 -24.57 11.54
C GLU A 602 14.72 -24.90 11.45
N GLN A 603 14.12 -24.67 10.28
CA GLN A 603 12.69 -24.89 10.07
C GLN A 603 12.40 -25.50 8.71
N THR A 604 11.63 -26.58 8.70
CA THR A 604 11.02 -27.10 7.46
C THR A 604 9.64 -26.46 7.28
N TRP A 605 9.39 -25.95 6.10
CA TRP A 605 8.15 -25.31 5.72
C TRP A 605 7.65 -25.84 4.37
N HIS A 606 6.42 -26.37 4.34
CA HIS A 606 5.71 -26.77 3.13
C HIS A 606 4.84 -25.61 2.64
N ALA A 607 5.30 -24.90 1.61
CA ALA A 607 4.66 -23.67 1.14
C ALA A 607 3.27 -23.90 0.53
N ARG A 608 3.00 -25.12 0.03
CA ARG A 608 1.74 -25.49 -0.63
C ARG A 608 0.76 -26.26 0.24
N GLU A 609 1.12 -26.55 1.50
CA GLU A 609 0.29 -27.37 2.40
C GLU A 609 -1.01 -26.65 2.82
N LEU A 610 -0.91 -25.39 3.20
CA LEU A 610 -2.07 -24.59 3.61
C LEU A 610 -2.73 -23.86 2.45
N PRO A 611 -4.07 -23.71 2.47
CA PRO A 611 -4.76 -22.81 1.55
C PRO A 611 -4.22 -21.38 1.66
N ARG A 612 -4.15 -20.66 0.54
CA ARG A 612 -3.62 -19.27 0.52
C ARG A 612 -4.33 -18.32 1.46
N THR A 613 -5.61 -18.54 1.72
CA THR A 613 -6.42 -17.78 2.67
C THR A 613 -5.98 -17.93 4.14
N GLN A 614 -5.11 -18.91 4.46
CA GLN A 614 -4.65 -19.22 5.81
C GLN A 614 -3.13 -19.04 5.98
N GLN A 615 -2.42 -18.65 4.93
CA GLN A 615 -0.95 -18.58 4.96
C GLN A 615 -0.42 -17.29 5.58
N LYS A 616 -1.02 -16.14 5.23
CA LYS A 616 -0.52 -14.84 5.72
C LYS A 616 -0.72 -14.71 7.22
N PRO A 617 0.35 -14.44 8.01
CA PRO A 617 0.24 -14.21 9.44
C PRO A 617 -0.73 -13.06 9.75
N LYS A 618 -1.54 -13.22 10.80
CA LYS A 618 -2.57 -12.23 11.18
C LYS A 618 -1.97 -10.87 11.52
N GLU A 619 -0.75 -10.87 12.04
CA GLU A 619 0.01 -9.67 12.41
C GLU A 619 0.36 -8.81 11.19
N LEU A 620 0.49 -9.45 10.01
CA LEU A 620 0.80 -8.79 8.74
C LEU A 620 -0.46 -8.38 7.95
N ILE A 621 -1.65 -8.78 8.39
CA ILE A 621 -2.90 -8.38 7.73
C ILE A 621 -3.23 -6.94 8.11
N LYS A 622 -3.27 -6.06 7.11
CA LYS A 622 -3.60 -4.63 7.26
C LYS A 622 -5.08 -4.40 7.46
N GLN A 623 -5.90 -5.18 6.75
CA GLN A 623 -7.35 -5.15 6.86
C GLN A 623 -7.75 -5.77 8.20
N LYS A 624 -8.05 -4.92 9.19
CA LYS A 624 -8.69 -5.42 10.42
C LYS A 624 -10.13 -5.76 10.09
N GLU A 625 -10.59 -6.93 10.56
CA GLU A 625 -12.01 -7.22 10.61
C GLU A 625 -12.72 -5.98 11.16
N ALA A 626 -13.70 -5.47 10.41
CA ALA A 626 -14.71 -4.62 11.03
C ALA A 626 -15.27 -5.49 12.15
N GLY A 627 -14.90 -5.17 13.38
CA GLY A 627 -15.33 -5.95 14.52
C GLY A 627 -16.82 -6.16 14.32
N LYS A 628 -17.28 -7.42 14.31
CA LYS A 628 -18.72 -7.67 14.47
C LYS A 628 -19.09 -6.76 15.61
N ALA A 629 -19.95 -5.79 15.36
CA ALA A 629 -20.54 -4.99 16.41
C ALA A 629 -21.28 -6.00 17.27
N THR A 630 -20.55 -6.66 18.16
CA THR A 630 -21.16 -7.34 19.30
C THR A 630 -21.93 -6.21 19.96
N PRO A 631 -23.23 -6.34 20.16
CA PRO A 631 -23.99 -5.36 20.91
C PRO A 631 -23.22 -5.16 22.21
N LYS A 632 -22.50 -4.04 22.31
CA LYS A 632 -21.91 -3.67 23.59
C LYS A 632 -23.09 -3.56 24.51
N SER A 633 -23.14 -4.37 25.55
CA SER A 633 -24.17 -4.23 26.57
C SER A 633 -23.93 -2.88 27.26
N ARG A 634 -24.38 -1.80 26.62
CA ARG A 634 -24.30 -0.42 27.13
C ARG A 634 -24.97 -0.31 28.49
N ASN A 635 -26.01 -1.11 28.72
CA ASN A 635 -26.69 -1.21 30.00
C ASN A 635 -25.78 -1.85 31.07
N ALA A 636 -25.02 -2.88 30.73
CA ALA A 636 -24.05 -3.50 31.65
C ALA A 636 -22.86 -2.57 31.94
N GLU A 637 -22.33 -1.87 30.91
CA GLU A 637 -21.29 -0.85 31.09
C GLU A 637 -21.76 0.30 32.00
N ARG A 638 -23.00 0.77 31.80
CA ARG A 638 -23.60 1.82 32.64
C ARG A 638 -23.83 1.36 34.07
N ALA A 639 -24.23 0.10 34.27
CA ALA A 639 -24.34 -0.51 35.60
C ALA A 639 -22.99 -0.66 36.30
N ALA A 640 -21.94 -0.99 35.55
CA ALA A 640 -20.58 -1.09 36.08
C ALA A 640 -19.98 0.28 36.44
N ALA A 641 -20.29 1.33 35.66
CA ALA A 641 -19.83 2.70 35.93
C ALA A 641 -20.54 3.37 37.12
N LYS A 642 -21.68 2.82 37.58
CA LYS A 642 -22.43 3.29 38.76
C LYS A 642 -22.00 2.60 40.07
N LYS A 643 -21.16 1.57 40.01
CA LYS A 643 -20.48 0.95 41.16
C LYS A 643 -19.13 1.61 41.41
#